data_784ad4490434c03268f385acdefd2b13
#
_entry.id   784ad4490434c03268f385acdefd2b13
#
_cell.length_a   1.000
_cell.length_b   1.000
_cell.length_c   1.000
_cell.angle_alpha   90.00
_cell.angle_beta   90.00
_cell.angle_gamma   90.00
#
_symmetry.space_group_name_H-M   'P 1'
#
loop_
_entity.id
_entity.type
_entity.pdbx_description
1 polymer ?
#
loop_
_entity_poly.entity_id
_entity_poly.type
_entity_poly.pdbx_seq_one_letter_code
_entity_poly.pdbx_strand_id
1 'polypeptide(L)'
;MPDAENVSKLGTRNSELPQFSEFEAHLKQLYSSYTFDFAAHESGVDAKAIEEIAKLVATAGTRFSSHNWRSVTSGVSGGWTVARALFMLNALLGAVATEGGVFPNAWNKFVPRPIYTPPHPNMWNEKTWPREFPLSMHEMSFLLPHLLKDGRGKLDTYFTRVYNPVWTNPDGFSWIEALTDEKLIGCHVALTPVWNETTYFADYVLPMGLGPERHDLHSYETHDSQWLGFRQPVMRAVRQRNGEDVSDTRKVNPGEVWEENEFWMELTWRIDPDGSLGIRQYVESKQQPGARLGVDEYYGWLFENSVPGLPEMAAAENLSPLEYMRRYGAFEITKKVGAIYEESVTADELEDISEDSLGRVFTRVAKPASPNIVPVPSPDGDQEGRRLVGVKVDGEIRRGFPTPSGRLEFFSPTLASWGWPEYAVPTYIKSHVHPDNLESDQTILISTFRLAMQIHTRSSNAKWLNEIAHTNPLWLHPSFAKRLEVRTGDLVRVETEIGYFVVHAWVTEGIRPDVVACSHHMGRWKTHEQGARQMMATVKLDHRGAEWGLQREKGVSAYESSDADTLRIWWSDVGVHQNLTFPVHPDPISGMHCWHQAVRVKKALPEDKYGDIHVDTAKSREVYRRWLDNTRPADTFSPDGTRRPYWMLRPLKPAREFYKLPLKQD
;
A
#
# COMPACT_ATOMS: atom_id res chain seq x y z
N MET A 1 -29.35 4.62 10.94
CA MET A 1 -28.75 3.58 10.11
C MET A 1 -29.86 2.94 9.29
N PRO A 2 -29.64 2.63 7.99
CA PRO A 2 -30.63 1.89 7.23
C PRO A 2 -30.87 0.55 7.91
N ASP A 3 -32.12 0.14 7.99
CA ASP A 3 -32.54 -1.08 8.67
C ASP A 3 -31.94 -2.29 7.94
N ALA A 4 -31.18 -3.14 8.64
CA ALA A 4 -30.50 -4.31 8.06
C ALA A 4 -31.48 -5.24 7.30
N GLU A 5 -32.77 -5.25 7.68
CA GLU A 5 -33.83 -5.98 7.00
C GLU A 5 -34.15 -5.44 5.61
N ASN A 6 -34.02 -4.12 5.38
CA ASN A 6 -34.22 -3.52 4.09
C ASN A 6 -33.04 -3.72 3.14
N VAL A 7 -31.84 -3.85 3.69
CA VAL A 7 -30.61 -4.13 2.93
C VAL A 7 -30.59 -5.59 2.45
N SER A 8 -31.10 -6.54 3.26
CA SER A 8 -31.15 -7.96 2.88
C SER A 8 -32.17 -8.24 1.75
N LYS A 9 -33.21 -7.40 1.63
CA LYS A 9 -34.22 -7.53 0.56
C LYS A 9 -33.70 -7.17 -0.83
N LEU A 10 -32.59 -6.42 -0.93
CA LEU A 10 -31.94 -6.10 -2.21
C LEU A 10 -31.20 -7.31 -2.82
N GLY A 11 -30.84 -8.30 -2.02
CA GLY A 11 -30.04 -9.46 -2.46
C GLY A 11 -30.81 -10.77 -2.73
N THR A 12 -32.13 -10.86 -2.48
CA THR A 12 -32.84 -12.14 -2.43
C THR A 12 -34.02 -12.32 -3.38
N ARG A 13 -34.28 -11.40 -4.30
CA ARG A 13 -35.39 -11.58 -5.26
C ARG A 13 -34.98 -12.33 -6.51
N ASN A 14 -35.66 -13.45 -6.73
CA ASN A 14 -35.63 -14.23 -7.94
C ASN A 14 -36.24 -13.50 -9.15
N SER A 15 -35.58 -13.63 -10.29
CA SER A 15 -36.05 -13.76 -11.67
C SER A 15 -36.25 -12.53 -12.55
N GLU A 16 -36.26 -11.31 -12.12
CA GLU A 16 -36.19 -10.14 -13.02
C GLU A 16 -35.22 -9.11 -12.50
N LEU A 17 -34.37 -8.57 -13.39
CA LEU A 17 -33.54 -7.41 -13.05
C LEU A 17 -34.48 -6.25 -12.69
N PRO A 18 -34.39 -5.65 -11.50
CA PRO A 18 -35.23 -4.53 -11.15
C PRO A 18 -35.05 -3.42 -12.19
N GLN A 19 -36.15 -2.79 -12.58
CA GLN A 19 -36.07 -1.66 -13.50
C GLN A 19 -35.27 -0.53 -12.85
N PHE A 20 -34.62 0.29 -13.66
CA PHE A 20 -33.80 1.41 -13.15
C PHE A 20 -34.58 2.33 -12.18
N SER A 21 -35.89 2.52 -12.43
CA SER A 21 -36.77 3.30 -11.54
C SER A 21 -36.93 2.68 -10.15
N GLU A 22 -36.94 1.36 -10.03
CA GLU A 22 -37.00 0.69 -8.73
C GLU A 22 -35.66 0.83 -7.98
N PHE A 23 -34.56 0.68 -8.69
CA PHE A 23 -33.24 0.91 -8.15
C PHE A 23 -33.06 2.35 -7.65
N GLU A 24 -33.50 3.35 -8.45
CA GLU A 24 -33.48 4.76 -8.05
C GLU A 24 -34.33 5.01 -6.80
N ALA A 25 -35.53 4.44 -6.74
CA ALA A 25 -36.42 4.56 -5.58
C ALA A 25 -35.80 3.97 -4.32
N HIS A 26 -35.16 2.81 -4.44
CA HIS A 26 -34.43 2.19 -3.31
C HIS A 26 -33.26 3.04 -2.83
N LEU A 27 -32.46 3.61 -3.75
CA LEU A 27 -31.36 4.52 -3.36
C LEU A 27 -31.90 5.77 -2.65
N LYS A 28 -32.96 6.39 -3.16
CA LYS A 28 -33.58 7.54 -2.52
C LYS A 28 -34.08 7.24 -1.12
N GLN A 29 -34.69 6.08 -0.91
CA GLN A 29 -35.14 5.65 0.41
C GLN A 29 -33.96 5.40 1.33
N LEU A 30 -32.95 4.69 0.88
CA LEU A 30 -31.75 4.31 1.66
C LEU A 30 -30.97 5.52 2.15
N TYR A 31 -30.82 6.53 1.27
CA TYR A 31 -30.06 7.74 1.59
C TYR A 31 -30.93 8.92 2.04
N SER A 32 -32.20 8.70 2.34
CA SER A 32 -33.14 9.78 2.72
C SER A 32 -32.71 10.54 4.00
N SER A 33 -32.00 9.91 4.91
CA SER A 33 -31.48 10.52 6.14
C SER A 33 -30.19 11.33 5.93
N TYR A 34 -29.49 11.15 4.81
CA TYR A 34 -28.25 11.87 4.51
C TYR A 34 -28.54 13.17 3.75
N THR A 35 -29.18 14.12 4.45
CA THR A 35 -29.50 15.44 3.90
C THR A 35 -28.27 16.35 3.86
N PHE A 36 -28.36 17.50 3.18
CA PHE A 36 -27.30 18.51 3.21
C PHE A 36 -27.09 19.07 4.62
N ASP A 37 -28.15 19.19 5.41
CA ASP A 37 -28.06 19.62 6.81
C ASP A 37 -27.34 18.58 7.68
N PHE A 38 -27.63 17.28 7.48
CA PHE A 38 -26.88 16.21 8.12
C PHE A 38 -25.40 16.28 7.75
N ALA A 39 -25.09 16.41 6.46
CA ALA A 39 -23.71 16.49 6.00
C ALA A 39 -22.99 17.74 6.54
N ALA A 40 -23.69 18.86 6.64
CA ALA A 40 -23.17 20.10 7.22
C ALA A 40 -22.86 19.93 8.73
N HIS A 41 -23.77 19.30 9.46
CA HIS A 41 -23.59 19.01 10.89
C HIS A 41 -22.34 18.12 11.12
N GLU A 42 -22.20 17.02 10.37
CA GLU A 42 -21.12 16.07 10.55
C GLU A 42 -19.76 16.58 10.04
N SER A 43 -19.73 17.40 8.98
CA SER A 43 -18.49 17.88 8.37
C SER A 43 -18.06 19.28 8.82
N GLY A 44 -18.98 20.07 9.37
CA GLY A 44 -18.77 21.50 9.63
C GLY A 44 -18.68 22.36 8.35
N VAL A 45 -19.04 21.82 7.19
CA VAL A 45 -19.12 22.55 5.92
C VAL A 45 -20.55 23.10 5.73
N ASP A 46 -20.68 24.32 5.21
CA ASP A 46 -21.96 24.92 4.98
C ASP A 46 -22.87 24.12 4.04
N ALA A 47 -24.13 23.90 4.40
CA ALA A 47 -25.06 23.06 3.64
C ALA A 47 -25.28 23.54 2.21
N LYS A 48 -25.28 24.87 1.97
CA LYS A 48 -25.42 25.45 0.60
C LYS A 48 -24.18 25.15 -0.24
N ALA A 49 -23.00 25.24 0.36
CA ALA A 49 -21.77 24.88 -0.34
C ALA A 49 -21.76 23.39 -0.74
N ILE A 50 -22.25 22.49 0.11
CA ILE A 50 -22.39 21.06 -0.22
C ILE A 50 -23.42 20.87 -1.35
N GLU A 51 -24.55 21.57 -1.30
CA GLU A 51 -25.57 21.52 -2.35
C GLU A 51 -25.04 22.05 -3.70
N GLU A 52 -24.27 23.15 -3.69
CA GLU A 52 -23.63 23.70 -4.89
C GLU A 52 -22.63 22.72 -5.50
N ILE A 53 -21.80 22.08 -4.68
CA ILE A 53 -20.89 21.03 -5.13
C ILE A 53 -21.66 19.86 -5.75
N ALA A 54 -22.74 19.41 -5.11
CA ALA A 54 -23.57 18.33 -5.64
C ALA A 54 -24.17 18.68 -7.02
N LYS A 55 -24.63 19.93 -7.22
CA LYS A 55 -25.11 20.43 -8.51
C LYS A 55 -24.01 20.46 -9.57
N LEU A 56 -22.80 20.92 -9.21
CA LEU A 56 -21.64 20.90 -10.12
C LEU A 56 -21.28 19.47 -10.55
N VAL A 57 -21.25 18.55 -9.60
CA VAL A 57 -21.00 17.12 -9.87
C VAL A 57 -22.07 16.56 -10.81
N ALA A 58 -23.35 16.83 -10.56
CA ALA A 58 -24.45 16.38 -11.43
C ALA A 58 -24.35 16.96 -12.85
N THR A 59 -23.93 18.21 -13.01
CA THR A 59 -23.76 18.84 -14.33
C THR A 59 -22.57 18.33 -15.10
N ALA A 60 -21.57 17.75 -14.43
CA ALA A 60 -20.42 17.14 -15.09
C ALA A 60 -20.79 15.87 -15.89
N GLY A 61 -21.84 15.15 -15.46
CA GLY A 61 -22.31 13.95 -16.12
C GLY A 61 -21.19 12.91 -16.29
N THR A 62 -21.08 12.36 -17.50
CA THR A 62 -20.07 11.34 -17.84
C THR A 62 -18.62 11.84 -17.82
N ARG A 63 -18.40 13.13 -17.63
CA ARG A 63 -17.07 13.76 -17.54
C ARG A 63 -16.63 14.02 -16.10
N PHE A 64 -17.27 13.42 -15.13
CA PHE A 64 -16.90 13.50 -13.73
C PHE A 64 -15.74 12.56 -13.43
N SER A 65 -14.61 13.12 -13.01
CA SER A 65 -13.45 12.37 -12.53
C SER A 65 -13.23 12.65 -11.05
N SER A 66 -13.26 11.62 -10.24
CA SER A 66 -12.92 11.70 -8.83
C SER A 66 -11.53 11.11 -8.58
N HIS A 67 -10.85 11.65 -7.59
CA HIS A 67 -9.56 11.13 -7.15
C HIS A 67 -9.54 11.00 -5.63
N ASN A 68 -9.15 9.83 -5.17
CA ASN A 68 -8.80 9.60 -3.78
C ASN A 68 -7.43 8.91 -3.72
N TRP A 69 -6.67 9.23 -2.72
CA TRP A 69 -5.43 8.54 -2.39
C TRP A 69 -5.53 7.97 -0.98
N ARG A 70 -4.52 7.27 -0.54
CA ARG A 70 -4.50 6.58 0.76
C ARG A 70 -4.93 7.47 1.93
N SER A 71 -4.56 8.76 1.94
CA SER A 71 -4.91 9.68 3.02
C SER A 71 -6.41 9.84 3.26
N VAL A 72 -7.22 9.77 2.22
CA VAL A 72 -8.68 9.81 2.33
C VAL A 72 -9.22 8.54 2.98
N THR A 73 -8.66 7.39 2.60
CA THR A 73 -9.13 6.08 3.05
C THR A 73 -8.48 5.58 4.33
N SER A 74 -7.30 6.09 4.67
CA SER A 74 -6.50 5.64 5.82
C SER A 74 -6.28 6.71 6.90
N GLY A 75 -6.76 7.92 6.70
CA GLY A 75 -6.67 8.96 7.73
C GLY A 75 -7.53 8.66 8.95
N VAL A 76 -8.70 8.08 8.73
CA VAL A 76 -9.73 7.89 9.74
C VAL A 76 -10.35 6.50 9.67
N SER A 77 -10.91 6.04 10.77
CA SER A 77 -11.74 4.84 10.81
C SER A 77 -12.94 5.02 9.88
N GLY A 78 -13.24 4.00 9.09
CA GLY A 78 -14.28 4.05 8.07
C GLY A 78 -13.93 4.85 6.82
N GLY A 79 -12.72 5.38 6.70
CA GLY A 79 -12.30 6.20 5.53
C GLY A 79 -12.44 5.46 4.19
N TRP A 80 -12.37 4.15 4.17
CA TRP A 80 -12.58 3.33 2.97
C TRP A 80 -13.98 3.51 2.36
N THR A 81 -15.00 3.87 3.15
CA THR A 81 -16.35 4.16 2.63
C THR A 81 -16.38 5.43 1.79
N VAL A 82 -15.48 6.39 2.04
CA VAL A 82 -15.33 7.60 1.23
C VAL A 82 -14.93 7.23 -0.19
N ALA A 83 -13.97 6.32 -0.36
CA ALA A 83 -13.57 5.84 -1.68
C ALA A 83 -14.73 5.16 -2.42
N ARG A 84 -15.52 4.34 -1.71
CA ARG A 84 -16.71 3.71 -2.28
C ARG A 84 -17.77 4.72 -2.68
N ALA A 85 -18.04 5.72 -1.85
CA ALA A 85 -19.01 6.76 -2.13
C ALA A 85 -18.61 7.61 -3.35
N LEU A 86 -17.33 7.98 -3.46
CA LEU A 86 -16.81 8.69 -4.64
C LEU A 86 -16.94 7.86 -5.91
N PHE A 87 -16.60 6.56 -5.85
CA PHE A 87 -16.75 5.67 -7.01
C PHE A 87 -18.24 5.43 -7.35
N MET A 88 -19.12 5.39 -6.36
CA MET A 88 -20.56 5.31 -6.57
C MET A 88 -21.07 6.53 -7.37
N LEU A 89 -20.59 7.75 -7.07
CA LEU A 89 -20.93 8.93 -7.87
C LEU A 89 -20.47 8.80 -9.32
N ASN A 90 -19.25 8.29 -9.56
CA ASN A 90 -18.80 8.02 -10.94
C ASN A 90 -19.71 7.02 -11.66
N ALA A 91 -20.12 5.95 -10.98
CA ALA A 91 -21.01 4.94 -11.57
C ALA A 91 -22.41 5.48 -11.84
N LEU A 92 -22.99 6.26 -10.91
CA LEU A 92 -24.32 6.90 -11.08
C LEU A 92 -24.37 7.91 -12.23
N LEU A 93 -23.27 8.62 -12.47
CA LEU A 93 -23.13 9.58 -13.56
C LEU A 93 -22.76 8.92 -14.90
N GLY A 94 -22.54 7.60 -14.93
CA GLY A 94 -22.03 6.92 -16.10
C GLY A 94 -20.61 7.33 -16.49
N ALA A 95 -19.80 7.79 -15.51
CA ALA A 95 -18.48 8.36 -15.71
C ALA A 95 -17.36 7.31 -15.56
N VAL A 96 -17.66 6.01 -15.68
CA VAL A 96 -16.67 4.93 -15.65
C VAL A 96 -16.29 4.56 -17.09
N ALA A 97 -15.01 4.63 -17.41
CA ALA A 97 -14.44 4.38 -18.75
C ALA A 97 -14.95 5.34 -19.84
N THR A 98 -15.27 6.56 -19.47
CA THR A 98 -15.67 7.60 -20.40
C THR A 98 -14.60 8.68 -20.50
N GLU A 99 -14.57 9.42 -21.61
CA GLU A 99 -13.68 10.57 -21.76
C GLU A 99 -13.96 11.63 -20.69
N GLY A 100 -12.92 11.97 -19.90
CA GLY A 100 -13.05 12.88 -18.75
C GLY A 100 -13.62 12.25 -17.48
N GLY A 101 -13.94 10.94 -17.51
CA GLY A 101 -14.34 10.16 -16.36
C GLY A 101 -13.18 9.44 -15.69
N VAL A 102 -13.47 8.34 -15.00
CA VAL A 102 -12.49 7.46 -14.35
C VAL A 102 -12.34 6.15 -15.10
N PHE A 103 -11.13 5.60 -15.08
CA PHE A 103 -10.85 4.30 -15.68
C PHE A 103 -10.38 3.29 -14.63
N PRO A 104 -10.78 2.01 -14.75
CA PRO A 104 -10.17 0.94 -13.97
C PRO A 104 -8.72 0.71 -14.42
N ASN A 105 -7.93 0.02 -13.59
CA ASN A 105 -6.56 -0.34 -13.95
C ASN A 105 -6.51 -1.15 -15.24
N ALA A 106 -5.51 -0.85 -16.07
CA ALA A 106 -5.27 -1.53 -17.33
C ALA A 106 -4.41 -2.78 -17.15
N TRP A 107 -5.06 -3.93 -16.98
CA TRP A 107 -4.39 -5.22 -16.77
C TRP A 107 -3.92 -5.90 -18.06
N ASN A 108 -4.35 -5.44 -19.21
CA ASN A 108 -4.07 -6.06 -20.51
C ASN A 108 -2.80 -5.54 -21.21
N LYS A 109 -2.15 -4.52 -20.67
CA LYS A 109 -0.90 -4.00 -21.24
C LYS A 109 0.35 -4.80 -20.82
N PHE A 110 0.22 -5.58 -19.77
CA PHE A 110 1.25 -6.49 -19.32
C PHE A 110 0.59 -7.78 -18.85
N VAL A 111 0.85 -8.88 -19.57
CA VAL A 111 0.31 -10.21 -19.26
C VAL A 111 1.45 -11.06 -18.71
N PRO A 112 1.62 -11.20 -17.39
CA PRO A 112 2.79 -11.86 -16.80
C PRO A 112 2.97 -13.29 -17.32
N ARG A 113 4.11 -13.54 -17.98
CA ARG A 113 4.56 -14.87 -18.40
C ARG A 113 5.99 -15.06 -17.91
N PRO A 114 6.17 -15.55 -16.69
CA PRO A 114 7.49 -15.70 -16.11
C PRO A 114 8.31 -16.73 -16.87
N ILE A 115 9.63 -16.55 -16.90
CA ILE A 115 10.56 -17.49 -17.53
C ILE A 115 10.54 -18.87 -16.85
N TYR A 116 10.28 -18.88 -15.55
CA TYR A 116 10.09 -20.08 -14.73
C TYR A 116 8.89 -19.91 -13.82
N THR A 117 8.25 -21.03 -13.53
CA THR A 117 7.13 -21.10 -12.58
C THR A 117 7.55 -21.99 -11.41
N PRO A 118 8.24 -21.44 -10.41
CA PRO A 118 8.59 -22.21 -9.22
C PRO A 118 7.33 -22.66 -8.48
N PRO A 119 7.39 -23.78 -7.75
CA PRO A 119 6.30 -24.17 -6.89
C PRO A 119 5.95 -23.03 -5.93
N HIS A 120 4.68 -22.63 -5.93
CA HIS A 120 4.22 -21.59 -5.03
C HIS A 120 3.59 -22.24 -3.81
N PRO A 121 4.02 -21.91 -2.58
CA PRO A 121 3.35 -22.40 -1.39
C PRO A 121 1.92 -21.84 -1.35
N ASN A 122 0.97 -22.72 -1.51
CA ASN A 122 -0.45 -22.40 -1.42
C ASN A 122 -0.88 -22.30 0.03
N MET A 123 -0.49 -21.20 0.67
CA MET A 123 -0.74 -21.01 2.09
C MET A 123 -1.26 -19.62 2.39
N TRP A 124 -2.17 -19.56 3.33
CA TRP A 124 -2.60 -18.29 3.91
C TRP A 124 -1.49 -17.76 4.81
N ASN A 125 -0.98 -16.58 4.49
CA ASN A 125 -0.02 -15.91 5.33
C ASN A 125 -0.72 -14.97 6.31
N GLU A 126 -0.98 -15.46 7.51
CA GLU A 126 -1.69 -14.74 8.55
C GLU A 126 -0.95 -13.48 9.06
N LYS A 127 0.37 -13.42 8.88
CA LYS A 127 1.18 -12.24 9.23
C LYS A 127 1.01 -11.10 8.23
N THR A 128 0.61 -11.43 7.01
CA THR A 128 0.35 -10.43 5.97
C THR A 128 -1.14 -10.13 5.87
N TRP A 129 -1.98 -11.15 6.03
CA TRP A 129 -3.44 -11.03 5.98
C TRP A 129 -4.07 -11.66 7.22
N PRO A 130 -4.11 -10.93 8.34
CA PRO A 130 -4.76 -11.42 9.55
C PRO A 130 -6.23 -11.71 9.30
N ARG A 131 -6.71 -12.79 9.90
CA ARG A 131 -8.11 -13.24 9.75
C ARG A 131 -9.14 -12.25 10.30
N GLU A 132 -8.71 -11.36 11.18
CA GLU A 132 -9.55 -10.33 11.78
C GLU A 132 -9.94 -9.24 10.78
N PHE A 133 -9.15 -9.06 9.71
CA PHE A 133 -9.31 -7.98 8.75
C PHE A 133 -9.62 -8.51 7.35
N PRO A 134 -10.88 -8.85 7.09
CA PRO A 134 -11.28 -9.62 5.91
C PRO A 134 -11.07 -8.90 4.58
N LEU A 135 -11.11 -7.56 4.55
CA LEU A 135 -10.91 -6.76 3.34
C LEU A 135 -9.45 -6.34 3.12
N SER A 136 -8.56 -6.65 4.05
CA SER A 136 -7.16 -6.28 3.93
C SER A 136 -6.51 -6.98 2.74
N MET A 137 -5.96 -6.22 1.82
CA MET A 137 -5.12 -6.72 0.73
C MET A 137 -3.65 -6.40 0.92
N HIS A 138 -3.36 -5.27 1.55
CA HIS A 138 -2.04 -4.68 1.63
C HIS A 138 -1.81 -4.01 2.98
N GLU A 139 -0.53 -3.76 3.26
CA GLU A 139 -0.09 -2.82 4.31
C GLU A 139 -0.46 -3.19 5.75
N MET A 140 -0.70 -4.47 6.03
CA MET A 140 -0.88 -4.95 7.39
C MET A 140 0.47 -5.17 8.12
N SER A 141 1.59 -4.87 7.47
CA SER A 141 2.94 -5.03 8.04
C SER A 141 3.15 -4.26 9.36
N PHE A 142 2.44 -3.15 9.56
CA PHE A 142 2.50 -2.40 10.82
C PHE A 142 2.00 -3.19 12.04
N LEU A 143 1.25 -4.28 11.83
CA LEU A 143 0.82 -5.20 12.90
C LEU A 143 1.87 -6.23 13.27
N LEU A 144 2.92 -6.42 12.45
CA LEU A 144 3.86 -7.53 12.62
C LEU A 144 4.48 -7.62 14.02
N PRO A 145 4.96 -6.53 14.66
CA PRO A 145 5.49 -6.63 16.02
C PRO A 145 4.47 -7.14 17.03
N HIS A 146 3.23 -6.71 16.92
CA HIS A 146 2.15 -7.14 17.82
C HIS A 146 1.78 -8.61 17.60
N LEU A 147 1.70 -9.05 16.34
CA LEU A 147 1.42 -10.46 15.99
C LEU A 147 2.52 -11.40 16.51
N LEU A 148 3.78 -11.01 16.38
CA LEU A 148 4.90 -11.79 16.89
C LEU A 148 4.90 -11.87 18.42
N LYS A 149 4.66 -10.74 19.10
CA LYS A 149 4.53 -10.68 20.56
C LYS A 149 3.31 -11.43 21.10
N ASP A 150 2.27 -11.63 20.29
CA ASP A 150 1.11 -12.47 20.61
C ASP A 150 1.38 -13.97 20.40
N GLY A 151 2.61 -14.34 20.00
CA GLY A 151 2.97 -15.74 19.77
C GLY A 151 2.38 -16.32 18.49
N ARG A 152 1.96 -15.48 17.53
CA ARG A 152 1.40 -15.92 16.23
C ARG A 152 2.49 -16.36 15.25
N GLY A 153 3.59 -16.85 15.76
CA GLY A 153 4.71 -17.43 15.05
C GLY A 153 6.01 -16.63 15.24
N LYS A 154 7.09 -17.17 14.67
CA LYS A 154 8.43 -16.60 14.62
C LYS A 154 8.82 -16.40 13.16
N LEU A 155 9.67 -15.41 12.88
CA LEU A 155 10.36 -15.28 11.59
C LEU A 155 11.80 -15.77 11.75
N ASP A 156 12.18 -16.81 11.01
CA ASP A 156 13.57 -17.26 11.00
C ASP A 156 14.46 -16.25 10.30
N THR A 157 14.05 -15.76 9.13
CA THR A 157 14.74 -14.69 8.42
C THR A 157 13.71 -13.65 7.94
N TYR A 158 14.02 -12.39 8.17
CA TYR A 158 13.20 -11.25 7.75
C TYR A 158 14.02 -10.32 6.84
N PHE A 159 13.52 -10.08 5.64
CA PHE A 159 14.12 -9.12 4.72
C PHE A 159 13.31 -7.82 4.71
N THR A 160 13.97 -6.69 4.99
CA THR A 160 13.45 -5.38 4.67
C THR A 160 14.05 -4.88 3.37
N ARG A 161 13.21 -4.70 2.35
CA ARG A 161 13.66 -4.22 1.04
C ARG A 161 13.16 -2.81 0.81
N VAL A 162 14.07 -1.82 0.82
CA VAL A 162 13.73 -0.38 0.68
C VAL A 162 12.60 0.03 1.64
N TYR A 163 12.54 -0.62 2.78
CA TYR A 163 11.49 -0.47 3.78
C TYR A 163 12.09 -0.12 5.14
N ASN A 164 11.54 0.91 5.76
CA ASN A 164 12.03 1.47 7.02
C ASN A 164 10.90 1.48 8.08
N PRO A 165 10.42 0.30 8.54
CA PRO A 165 9.27 0.21 9.43
C PRO A 165 9.45 0.92 10.77
N VAL A 166 10.66 0.96 11.33
CA VAL A 166 10.93 1.70 12.57
C VAL A 166 10.57 3.18 12.44
N TRP A 167 10.66 3.74 11.24
CA TRP A 167 10.36 5.14 10.99
C TRP A 167 9.00 5.34 10.31
N THR A 168 8.60 4.51 9.35
CA THR A 168 7.39 4.72 8.56
C THR A 168 6.12 4.25 9.24
N ASN A 169 6.20 3.21 10.06
CA ASN A 169 5.05 2.65 10.74
C ASN A 169 4.73 3.39 12.04
N PRO A 170 3.52 3.27 12.56
CA PRO A 170 3.23 3.68 13.94
C PRO A 170 4.01 2.80 14.92
N ASP A 171 4.22 3.29 16.13
CA ASP A 171 4.85 2.54 17.22
C ASP A 171 6.20 1.92 16.84
N GLY A 172 7.12 2.75 16.32
CA GLY A 172 8.43 2.28 15.87
C GLY A 172 9.27 1.61 16.94
N PHE A 173 9.04 1.88 18.23
CA PHE A 173 9.76 1.23 19.32
C PHE A 173 9.33 -0.24 19.48
N SER A 174 8.08 -0.60 19.26
CA SER A 174 7.66 -2.00 19.18
C SER A 174 8.34 -2.75 18.03
N TRP A 175 8.66 -2.05 16.93
CA TRP A 175 9.48 -2.61 15.85
C TRP A 175 10.93 -2.86 16.31
N ILE A 176 11.54 -1.93 17.04
CA ILE A 176 12.90 -2.12 17.58
C ILE A 176 12.91 -3.34 18.51
N GLU A 177 11.93 -3.44 19.42
CA GLU A 177 11.81 -4.60 20.32
C GLU A 177 11.69 -5.93 19.55
N ALA A 178 10.93 -5.95 18.45
CA ALA A 178 10.78 -7.16 17.65
C ALA A 178 12.04 -7.50 16.84
N LEU A 179 12.71 -6.50 16.26
CA LEU A 179 13.93 -6.66 15.47
C LEU A 179 15.15 -7.08 16.32
N THR A 180 15.16 -6.74 17.60
CA THR A 180 16.26 -7.05 18.53
C THR A 180 16.01 -8.27 19.39
N ASP A 181 14.88 -8.95 19.25
CA ASP A 181 14.58 -10.21 19.94
C ASP A 181 14.66 -11.41 18.96
N GLU A 182 15.74 -12.18 19.05
CA GLU A 182 15.98 -13.37 18.22
C GLU A 182 14.89 -14.47 18.39
N LYS A 183 14.10 -14.41 19.46
CA LYS A 183 12.95 -15.32 19.64
C LYS A 183 11.79 -14.95 18.72
N LEU A 184 11.70 -13.69 18.29
CA LEU A 184 10.70 -13.17 17.38
C LEU A 184 11.20 -13.15 15.94
N ILE A 185 12.42 -12.64 15.71
CA ILE A 185 13.07 -12.54 14.40
C ILE A 185 14.50 -13.05 14.53
N GLY A 186 14.78 -14.23 13.96
CA GLY A 186 16.07 -14.89 14.11
C GLY A 186 17.21 -14.25 13.34
N CYS A 187 16.92 -13.65 12.17
CA CYS A 187 17.91 -12.92 11.36
C CYS A 187 17.19 -11.82 10.57
N HIS A 188 17.69 -10.59 10.67
CA HIS A 188 17.20 -9.46 9.89
C HIS A 188 18.21 -9.02 8.84
N VAL A 189 17.82 -9.04 7.57
CA VAL A 189 18.63 -8.62 6.43
C VAL A 189 18.00 -7.37 5.79
N ALA A 190 18.70 -6.25 5.79
CA ALA A 190 18.25 -5.02 5.18
C ALA A 190 18.83 -4.83 3.78
N LEU A 191 17.98 -4.79 2.77
CA LEU A 191 18.30 -4.44 1.39
C LEU A 191 17.92 -2.98 1.17
N THR A 192 18.89 -2.08 1.12
CA THR A 192 18.59 -0.65 1.12
C THR A 192 19.60 0.15 0.29
N PRO A 193 19.15 1.19 -0.45
CA PRO A 193 20.03 2.10 -1.15
C PRO A 193 20.63 3.17 -0.23
N VAL A 194 20.06 3.38 0.95
CA VAL A 194 20.52 4.37 1.95
C VAL A 194 20.35 3.82 3.34
N TRP A 195 21.21 4.18 4.26
CA TRP A 195 21.06 3.89 5.68
C TRP A 195 19.77 4.53 6.21
N ASN A 196 19.07 3.79 7.07
CA ASN A 196 17.85 4.25 7.70
C ASN A 196 17.72 3.66 9.11
N GLU A 197 16.74 4.11 9.87
CA GLU A 197 16.54 3.75 11.27
C GLU A 197 16.41 2.23 11.46
N THR A 198 15.75 1.54 10.56
CA THR A 198 15.59 0.07 10.60
C THR A 198 16.91 -0.65 10.36
N THR A 199 17.76 -0.13 9.47
CA THR A 199 19.05 -0.79 9.17
C THR A 199 20.01 -0.80 10.34
N TYR A 200 19.85 0.08 11.31
CA TYR A 200 20.68 0.06 12.53
C TYR A 200 20.42 -1.18 13.42
N PHE A 201 19.30 -1.85 13.20
CA PHE A 201 18.90 -3.06 13.93
C PHE A 201 18.96 -4.33 13.06
N ALA A 202 19.61 -4.26 11.90
CA ALA A 202 19.80 -5.39 11.02
C ALA A 202 21.10 -6.13 11.31
N ASP A 203 21.06 -7.48 11.20
CA ASP A 203 22.25 -8.34 11.28
C ASP A 203 23.12 -8.17 10.03
N TYR A 204 22.50 -7.97 8.87
CA TYR A 204 23.17 -7.74 7.61
C TYR A 204 22.54 -6.57 6.87
N VAL A 205 23.40 -5.69 6.36
CA VAL A 205 22.98 -4.56 5.49
C VAL A 205 23.62 -4.75 4.12
N LEU A 206 22.79 -4.91 3.11
CA LEU A 206 23.25 -5.13 1.74
C LEU A 206 22.84 -3.95 0.86
N PRO A 207 23.79 -3.36 0.09
CA PRO A 207 23.48 -2.23 -0.76
C PRO A 207 22.63 -2.63 -1.96
N MET A 208 21.57 -1.88 -2.21
CA MET A 208 20.68 -2.02 -3.36
C MET A 208 20.73 -0.80 -4.26
N GLY A 209 20.59 -1.01 -5.56
CA GLY A 209 20.63 0.08 -6.54
C GLY A 209 19.53 1.13 -6.36
N LEU A 210 19.94 2.39 -6.41
CA LEU A 210 19.05 3.51 -6.68
C LEU A 210 18.48 3.43 -8.10
N GLY A 211 17.50 4.27 -8.41
CA GLY A 211 16.90 4.32 -9.74
C GLY A 211 17.89 4.32 -10.92
N PRO A 212 18.97 5.13 -10.91
CA PRO A 212 19.99 5.14 -11.98
C PRO A 212 20.88 3.88 -12.06
N GLU A 213 20.83 3.02 -11.06
CA GLU A 213 21.71 1.85 -10.91
C GLU A 213 21.01 0.52 -11.19
N ARG A 214 19.70 0.55 -11.51
CA ARG A 214 18.90 -0.66 -11.77
C ARG A 214 17.94 -0.48 -12.93
N HIS A 215 17.52 -1.61 -13.51
CA HIS A 215 16.37 -1.64 -14.40
C HIS A 215 15.08 -1.44 -13.61
N ASP A 216 14.07 -0.87 -14.26
CA ASP A 216 12.76 -0.69 -13.67
C ASP A 216 11.68 -0.68 -14.77
N LEU A 217 10.56 -1.31 -14.48
CA LEU A 217 9.40 -1.37 -15.35
C LEU A 217 8.29 -0.51 -14.74
N HIS A 218 7.74 0.43 -15.50
CA HIS A 218 6.78 1.41 -15.02
C HIS A 218 5.42 1.23 -15.69
N SER A 219 4.36 1.56 -14.95
CA SER A 219 2.99 1.61 -15.46
C SER A 219 2.42 0.27 -15.94
N TYR A 220 2.98 -0.85 -15.49
CA TYR A 220 2.51 -2.16 -15.94
C TYR A 220 1.30 -2.68 -15.16
N GLU A 221 1.09 -2.26 -13.92
CA GLU A 221 0.03 -2.80 -13.07
C GLU A 221 -1.00 -1.78 -12.59
N THR A 222 -0.60 -0.52 -12.33
CA THR A 222 -1.36 0.39 -11.49
C THR A 222 -1.96 1.60 -12.20
N HIS A 223 -1.74 1.75 -13.50
CA HIS A 223 -2.20 2.88 -14.29
C HIS A 223 -2.98 2.41 -15.51
N ASP A 224 -3.99 3.15 -15.87
CA ASP A 224 -4.79 2.98 -17.09
C ASP A 224 -4.13 3.61 -18.33
N SER A 225 -2.92 4.20 -18.18
CA SER A 225 -2.19 4.80 -19.27
C SER A 225 -1.82 3.76 -20.33
N GLN A 226 -1.80 4.19 -21.59
CA GLN A 226 -1.45 3.35 -22.73
C GLN A 226 0.04 2.99 -22.78
N TRP A 227 0.87 3.63 -21.98
CA TRP A 227 2.32 3.48 -22.03
C TRP A 227 2.84 2.47 -21.00
N LEU A 228 3.79 1.66 -21.45
CA LEU A 228 4.66 0.84 -20.61
C LEU A 228 6.06 1.43 -20.66
N GLY A 229 6.58 1.91 -19.54
CA GLY A 229 7.91 2.52 -19.47
C GLY A 229 8.96 1.55 -18.97
N PHE A 230 10.19 1.68 -19.49
CA PHE A 230 11.34 0.91 -19.07
C PHE A 230 12.55 1.80 -18.85
N ARG A 231 13.14 1.70 -17.68
CA ARG A 231 14.39 2.38 -17.36
C ARG A 231 15.53 1.37 -17.24
N GLN A 232 16.66 1.68 -17.86
CA GLN A 232 17.89 0.93 -17.70
C GLN A 232 18.89 1.67 -16.80
N PRO A 233 19.83 0.95 -16.16
CA PRO A 233 20.88 1.58 -15.35
C PRO A 233 21.76 2.51 -16.19
N VAL A 234 21.92 3.75 -15.72
CA VAL A 234 22.72 4.77 -16.45
C VAL A 234 24.19 4.34 -16.54
N MET A 235 24.77 3.89 -15.44
CA MET A 235 26.17 3.44 -15.39
C MET A 235 26.42 2.28 -16.34
N ARG A 236 25.50 1.32 -16.39
CA ARG A 236 25.58 0.20 -17.33
C ARG A 236 25.59 0.67 -18.78
N ALA A 237 24.68 1.58 -19.13
CA ALA A 237 24.61 2.12 -20.49
C ALA A 237 25.89 2.88 -20.88
N VAL A 238 26.47 3.64 -19.96
CA VAL A 238 27.75 4.35 -20.19
C VAL A 238 28.89 3.36 -20.38
N ARG A 239 29.06 2.40 -19.49
CA ARG A 239 30.14 1.40 -19.57
C ARG A 239 30.03 0.54 -20.83
N GLN A 240 28.81 0.10 -21.18
CA GLN A 240 28.55 -0.64 -22.40
C GLN A 240 28.95 0.16 -23.65
N ARG A 241 28.66 1.46 -23.71
CA ARG A 241 29.11 2.35 -24.80
C ARG A 241 30.62 2.48 -24.87
N ASN A 242 31.29 2.36 -23.74
CA ASN A 242 32.76 2.37 -23.67
C ASN A 242 33.38 1.00 -24.02
N GLY A 243 32.59 -0.02 -24.34
CA GLY A 243 33.05 -1.37 -24.64
C GLY A 243 33.46 -2.21 -23.43
N GLU A 244 33.04 -1.79 -22.23
CA GLU A 244 33.32 -2.54 -21.00
C GLU A 244 32.36 -3.73 -20.83
N ASP A 245 32.81 -4.77 -20.10
CA ASP A 245 31.93 -5.87 -19.71
C ASP A 245 30.90 -5.40 -18.68
N VAL A 246 29.63 -5.60 -18.99
CA VAL A 246 28.49 -5.22 -18.16
C VAL A 246 27.65 -6.42 -17.70
N SER A 247 28.19 -7.60 -17.79
CA SER A 247 27.50 -8.86 -17.42
C SER A 247 27.27 -9.01 -15.91
N ASP A 248 28.13 -8.44 -15.07
CA ASP A 248 28.01 -8.42 -13.62
C ASP A 248 27.64 -7.02 -13.12
N THR A 249 26.39 -6.84 -12.70
CA THR A 249 25.84 -5.56 -12.26
C THR A 249 26.60 -4.96 -11.07
N ARG A 250 27.08 -5.78 -10.14
CA ARG A 250 27.87 -5.29 -9.00
C ARG A 250 29.19 -4.64 -9.42
N LYS A 251 29.82 -5.18 -10.44
CA LYS A 251 31.08 -4.61 -10.98
C LYS A 251 30.83 -3.33 -11.75
N VAL A 252 29.63 -3.20 -12.31
CA VAL A 252 29.24 -2.03 -13.11
C VAL A 252 28.88 -0.86 -12.21
N ASN A 253 28.13 -1.12 -11.15
CA ASN A 253 27.67 -0.08 -10.22
C ASN A 253 28.79 0.32 -9.25
N PRO A 254 28.88 1.59 -8.83
CA PRO A 254 29.76 2.00 -7.75
C PRO A 254 29.44 1.30 -6.44
N GLY A 255 30.45 0.90 -5.65
CA GLY A 255 30.26 0.36 -4.32
C GLY A 255 29.65 -1.05 -4.27
N GLU A 256 29.82 -1.85 -5.31
CA GLU A 256 29.34 -3.21 -5.39
C GLU A 256 27.80 -3.35 -5.18
N VAL A 257 27.07 -2.37 -5.65
CA VAL A 257 25.61 -2.29 -5.51
C VAL A 257 24.91 -3.28 -6.42
N TRP A 258 24.03 -4.10 -5.85
CA TRP A 258 23.22 -5.05 -6.59
C TRP A 258 22.08 -4.41 -7.37
N GLU A 259 21.81 -4.93 -8.54
CA GLU A 259 20.49 -4.83 -9.13
C GLU A 259 19.54 -5.81 -8.42
N GLU A 260 18.34 -5.40 -8.11
CA GLU A 260 17.43 -6.15 -7.25
C GLU A 260 17.09 -7.54 -7.78
N ASN A 261 16.71 -7.65 -9.06
CA ASN A 261 16.38 -8.95 -9.65
C ASN A 261 17.58 -9.90 -9.65
N GLU A 262 18.75 -9.37 -9.93
CA GLU A 262 19.99 -10.15 -9.95
C GLU A 262 20.39 -10.62 -8.54
N PHE A 263 20.13 -9.82 -7.52
CA PHE A 263 20.35 -10.21 -6.13
C PHE A 263 19.57 -11.49 -5.78
N TRP A 264 18.28 -11.54 -6.09
CA TRP A 264 17.45 -12.69 -5.76
C TRP A 264 17.86 -13.94 -6.55
N MET A 265 18.24 -13.79 -7.81
CA MET A 265 18.77 -14.88 -8.62
C MET A 265 20.08 -15.41 -8.04
N GLU A 266 20.99 -14.53 -7.65
CA GLU A 266 22.27 -14.88 -7.05
C GLU A 266 22.10 -15.56 -5.68
N LEU A 267 21.21 -15.03 -4.84
CA LEU A 267 20.91 -15.63 -3.54
C LEU A 267 20.40 -17.06 -3.70
N THR A 268 19.44 -17.28 -4.59
CA THR A 268 18.89 -18.60 -4.88
C THR A 268 19.96 -19.56 -5.40
N TRP A 269 20.83 -19.06 -6.29
CA TRP A 269 21.95 -19.83 -6.85
C TRP A 269 22.96 -20.26 -5.79
N ARG A 270 23.24 -19.40 -4.81
CA ARG A 270 24.16 -19.71 -3.71
C ARG A 270 23.57 -20.62 -2.65
N ILE A 271 22.26 -20.56 -2.43
CA ILE A 271 21.57 -21.48 -1.50
C ILE A 271 21.61 -22.91 -2.04
N ASP A 272 21.56 -23.10 -3.35
CA ASP A 272 21.52 -24.40 -4.01
C ASP A 272 22.63 -24.51 -5.07
N PRO A 273 23.92 -24.52 -4.66
CA PRO A 273 25.05 -24.41 -5.57
C PRO A 273 25.24 -25.66 -6.48
N ASP A 274 24.78 -26.80 -6.05
CA ASP A 274 24.85 -28.07 -6.78
C ASP A 274 23.52 -28.57 -7.33
N GLY A 275 22.42 -27.82 -7.07
CA GLY A 275 21.08 -28.18 -7.49
C GLY A 275 20.41 -29.26 -6.64
N SER A 276 21.01 -29.67 -5.54
CA SER A 276 20.50 -30.78 -4.69
C SER A 276 19.19 -30.40 -3.97
N LEU A 277 18.96 -29.14 -3.70
CA LEU A 277 17.72 -28.65 -3.11
C LEU A 277 16.58 -28.48 -4.14
N GLY A 278 16.89 -28.56 -5.44
CA GLY A 278 15.91 -28.47 -6.51
C GLY A 278 15.35 -27.06 -6.75
N ILE A 279 15.95 -26.01 -6.18
CA ILE A 279 15.51 -24.60 -6.39
C ILE A 279 16.36 -23.87 -7.43
N ARG A 280 17.62 -24.25 -7.62
CA ARG A 280 18.53 -23.64 -8.60
C ARG A 280 17.98 -23.63 -10.00
N GLN A 281 17.26 -24.67 -10.43
CA GLN A 281 16.66 -24.78 -11.75
C GLN A 281 15.73 -23.62 -12.10
N TYR A 282 15.17 -22.89 -11.12
CA TYR A 282 14.29 -21.75 -11.34
C TYR A 282 15.04 -20.42 -11.53
N VAL A 283 16.37 -20.46 -11.47
CA VAL A 283 17.24 -19.31 -11.75
C VAL A 283 18.41 -19.69 -12.68
N GLU A 284 18.28 -20.79 -13.40
CA GLU A 284 19.25 -21.23 -14.39
C GLU A 284 18.95 -20.59 -15.76
N SER A 285 20.00 -20.21 -16.48
CA SER A 285 19.88 -19.67 -17.83
C SER A 285 19.34 -20.73 -18.81
N LYS A 286 18.33 -20.36 -19.59
CA LYS A 286 17.87 -21.19 -20.74
C LYS A 286 18.81 -21.10 -21.94
N GLN A 287 19.58 -20.03 -22.03
CA GLN A 287 20.53 -19.82 -23.12
C GLN A 287 21.88 -20.50 -22.85
N GLN A 288 22.28 -20.60 -21.58
CA GLN A 288 23.54 -21.18 -21.14
C GLN A 288 23.30 -22.17 -19.98
N PRO A 289 22.91 -23.43 -20.26
CA PRO A 289 22.69 -24.43 -19.23
C PRO A 289 23.91 -24.56 -18.30
N GLY A 290 23.67 -24.67 -17.00
CA GLY A 290 24.69 -24.67 -15.98
C GLY A 290 25.15 -23.29 -15.51
N ALA A 291 24.72 -22.21 -16.16
CA ALA A 291 24.98 -20.85 -15.73
C ALA A 291 23.73 -20.22 -15.05
N ARG A 292 23.96 -19.25 -14.20
CA ARG A 292 22.90 -18.46 -13.58
C ARG A 292 22.20 -17.56 -14.61
N LEU A 293 20.88 -17.43 -14.51
CA LEU A 293 20.09 -16.51 -15.30
C LEU A 293 20.60 -15.06 -15.15
N GLY A 294 20.88 -14.43 -16.29
CA GLY A 294 21.31 -13.04 -16.35
C GLY A 294 20.13 -12.07 -16.45
N VAL A 295 20.38 -10.81 -16.07
CA VAL A 295 19.36 -9.78 -16.08
C VAL A 295 18.85 -9.47 -17.51
N ASP A 296 19.70 -9.57 -18.51
CA ASP A 296 19.35 -9.34 -19.91
C ASP A 296 18.45 -10.44 -20.47
N GLU A 297 18.74 -11.70 -20.14
CA GLU A 297 17.88 -12.82 -20.50
C GLU A 297 16.53 -12.72 -19.82
N TYR A 298 16.50 -12.34 -18.54
CA TYR A 298 15.27 -12.12 -17.79
C TYR A 298 14.35 -11.07 -18.42
N TYR A 299 14.87 -9.87 -18.70
CA TYR A 299 14.08 -8.81 -19.33
C TYR A 299 13.77 -9.11 -20.80
N GLY A 300 14.70 -9.75 -21.52
CA GLY A 300 14.45 -10.22 -22.88
C GLY A 300 13.25 -11.15 -22.95
N TRP A 301 13.23 -12.17 -22.09
CA TRP A 301 12.09 -13.09 -21.98
C TRP A 301 10.78 -12.35 -21.63
N LEU A 302 10.85 -11.43 -20.68
CA LEU A 302 9.68 -10.70 -20.18
C LEU A 302 9.06 -9.84 -21.29
N PHE A 303 9.84 -9.11 -22.04
CA PHE A 303 9.36 -8.28 -23.15
C PHE A 303 8.88 -9.10 -24.35
N GLU A 304 9.51 -10.23 -24.62
CA GLU A 304 9.10 -11.14 -25.67
C GLU A 304 7.74 -11.80 -25.39
N ASN A 305 7.46 -12.13 -24.13
CA ASN A 305 6.33 -12.98 -23.79
C ASN A 305 5.19 -12.26 -23.07
N SER A 306 5.44 -11.09 -22.45
CA SER A 306 4.47 -10.49 -21.52
C SER A 306 3.90 -9.15 -21.98
N VAL A 307 4.43 -8.55 -23.07
CA VAL A 307 3.96 -7.25 -23.57
C VAL A 307 3.32 -7.41 -24.95
N PRO A 308 1.97 -7.40 -25.01
CA PRO A 308 1.27 -7.62 -26.29
C PRO A 308 1.62 -6.55 -27.35
N GLY A 309 1.98 -6.99 -28.53
CA GLY A 309 2.32 -6.13 -29.69
C GLY A 309 3.75 -5.60 -29.70
N LEU A 310 4.50 -5.73 -28.61
CA LEU A 310 5.91 -5.28 -28.58
C LEU A 310 6.83 -6.13 -29.46
N PRO A 311 6.75 -7.48 -29.49
CA PRO A 311 7.59 -8.29 -30.38
C PRO A 311 7.41 -7.93 -31.85
N GLU A 312 6.18 -7.73 -32.31
CA GLU A 312 5.86 -7.37 -33.69
C GLU A 312 6.41 -5.98 -34.05
N MET A 313 6.26 -5.02 -33.14
CA MET A 313 6.75 -3.66 -33.35
C MET A 313 8.29 -3.63 -33.40
N ALA A 314 8.94 -4.34 -32.49
CA ALA A 314 10.40 -4.43 -32.46
C ALA A 314 10.94 -5.10 -33.74
N ALA A 315 10.32 -6.19 -34.17
CA ALA A 315 10.69 -6.89 -35.40
C ALA A 315 10.58 -6.01 -36.65
N ALA A 316 9.58 -5.13 -36.73
CA ALA A 316 9.42 -4.17 -37.80
C ALA A 316 10.60 -3.20 -37.92
N GLU A 317 11.33 -2.98 -36.84
CA GLU A 317 12.56 -2.15 -36.81
C GLU A 317 13.86 -2.98 -36.80
N ASN A 318 13.78 -4.29 -36.99
CA ASN A 318 14.90 -5.24 -36.88
C ASN A 318 15.58 -5.20 -35.51
N LEU A 319 14.79 -5.05 -34.44
CA LEU A 319 15.24 -5.06 -33.06
C LEU A 319 14.60 -6.24 -32.30
N SER A 320 15.29 -6.73 -31.29
CA SER A 320 14.63 -7.53 -30.26
C SER A 320 13.73 -6.64 -29.36
N PRO A 321 12.72 -7.19 -28.68
CA PRO A 321 11.89 -6.43 -27.76
C PRO A 321 12.69 -5.70 -26.66
N LEU A 322 13.74 -6.31 -26.14
CA LEU A 322 14.63 -5.68 -25.15
C LEU A 322 15.42 -4.51 -25.75
N GLU A 323 15.95 -4.66 -26.98
CA GLU A 323 16.65 -3.58 -27.66
C GLU A 323 15.72 -2.42 -27.99
N TYR A 324 14.48 -2.72 -28.41
CA TYR A 324 13.44 -1.71 -28.62
C TYR A 324 13.20 -0.90 -27.35
N MET A 325 12.95 -1.58 -26.22
CA MET A 325 12.70 -0.92 -24.95
C MET A 325 13.93 -0.15 -24.43
N ARG A 326 15.13 -0.62 -24.69
CA ARG A 326 16.37 0.11 -24.38
C ARG A 326 16.57 1.35 -25.23
N ARG A 327 16.15 1.29 -26.49
CA ARG A 327 16.27 2.42 -27.43
C ARG A 327 15.27 3.52 -27.12
N TYR A 328 14.01 3.18 -26.90
CA TYR A 328 12.92 4.14 -26.77
C TYR A 328 12.52 4.43 -25.32
N GLY A 329 12.80 3.55 -24.40
CA GLY A 329 12.45 3.67 -22.98
C GLY A 329 10.95 3.51 -22.69
N ALA A 330 10.11 3.39 -23.72
CA ALA A 330 8.67 3.23 -23.56
C ALA A 330 8.06 2.55 -24.79
N PHE A 331 6.92 1.90 -24.58
CA PHE A 331 6.11 1.29 -25.62
C PHE A 331 4.65 1.69 -25.43
N GLU A 332 3.99 2.11 -26.52
CA GLU A 332 2.58 2.47 -26.52
C GLU A 332 1.71 1.29 -26.90
N ILE A 333 0.78 0.93 -26.04
CA ILE A 333 -0.23 -0.08 -26.30
C ILE A 333 -1.40 0.57 -27.04
N THR A 334 -1.59 0.21 -28.29
CA THR A 334 -2.59 0.84 -29.18
C THR A 334 -4.03 0.39 -28.94
N LYS A 335 -4.26 -0.71 -28.22
CA LYS A 335 -5.61 -1.18 -27.88
C LYS A 335 -6.16 -0.44 -26.67
N LYS A 336 -7.49 -0.33 -26.56
CA LYS A 336 -8.19 0.25 -25.42
C LYS A 336 -7.80 -0.47 -24.13
N VAL A 337 -6.90 0.13 -23.37
CA VAL A 337 -6.36 -0.49 -22.14
C VAL A 337 -7.28 -0.34 -20.93
N GLY A 338 -8.05 0.74 -20.85
CA GLY A 338 -8.92 1.04 -19.71
C GLY A 338 -10.30 0.39 -19.75
N ALA A 339 -10.66 -0.32 -20.81
CA ALA A 339 -12.00 -0.86 -21.03
C ALA A 339 -12.02 -2.39 -21.18
N ILE A 340 -11.13 -3.08 -20.48
CA ILE A 340 -10.99 -4.55 -20.57
C ILE A 340 -12.29 -5.30 -20.26
N TYR A 341 -13.12 -4.77 -19.40
CA TYR A 341 -14.43 -5.36 -19.05
C TYR A 341 -15.48 -5.24 -20.18
N GLU A 342 -15.26 -4.37 -21.18
CA GLU A 342 -16.10 -4.23 -22.36
C GLU A 342 -15.68 -5.20 -23.49
N GLU A 343 -14.50 -5.84 -23.37
CA GLU A 343 -14.03 -6.79 -24.37
C GLU A 343 -15.01 -7.98 -24.50
N SER A 344 -15.26 -8.39 -25.73
CA SER A 344 -16.03 -9.60 -25.99
C SER A 344 -15.24 -10.82 -25.55
N VAL A 345 -15.93 -11.80 -24.98
CA VAL A 345 -15.34 -13.11 -24.68
C VAL A 345 -15.22 -13.87 -26.01
N THR A 346 -14.05 -14.40 -26.28
CA THR A 346 -13.77 -15.10 -27.55
C THR A 346 -14.34 -16.50 -27.57
N ALA A 347 -14.61 -17.06 -28.77
CA ALA A 347 -15.22 -18.35 -28.91
C ALA A 347 -14.41 -19.51 -28.30
N ASP A 348 -13.08 -19.40 -28.32
CA ASP A 348 -12.17 -20.37 -27.72
C ASP A 348 -12.17 -20.37 -26.19
N GLU A 349 -12.70 -19.31 -25.57
CA GLU A 349 -12.89 -19.21 -24.13
C GLU A 349 -14.25 -19.76 -23.66
N LEU A 350 -15.12 -20.15 -24.59
CA LEU A 350 -16.47 -20.60 -24.31
C LEU A 350 -16.61 -22.10 -24.66
N GLU A 351 -16.71 -22.93 -23.65
CA GLU A 351 -16.97 -24.35 -23.76
C GLU A 351 -18.00 -24.72 -22.71
N ASP A 352 -19.02 -25.50 -23.13
CA ASP A 352 -20.08 -25.97 -22.23
C ASP A 352 -20.61 -24.85 -21.34
N ILE A 353 -21.15 -23.82 -21.99
CA ILE A 353 -21.60 -22.59 -21.31
C ILE A 353 -22.99 -22.77 -20.67
N SER A 354 -23.19 -22.06 -19.57
CA SER A 354 -24.50 -21.83 -18.97
C SER A 354 -24.70 -20.31 -18.76
N GLU A 355 -25.94 -19.89 -18.75
CA GLU A 355 -26.36 -18.51 -18.47
C GLU A 355 -27.39 -18.53 -17.34
N ASP A 356 -27.26 -17.68 -16.36
CA ASP A 356 -28.22 -17.52 -15.29
C ASP A 356 -29.22 -16.38 -15.58
N SER A 357 -30.21 -16.23 -14.70
CA SER A 357 -31.23 -15.18 -14.80
C SER A 357 -30.70 -13.74 -14.71
N LEU A 358 -29.47 -13.54 -14.24
CA LEU A 358 -28.78 -12.25 -14.16
C LEU A 358 -27.94 -11.97 -15.42
N GLY A 359 -27.93 -12.87 -16.40
CA GLY A 359 -27.12 -12.79 -17.61
C GLY A 359 -25.62 -13.04 -17.33
N ARG A 360 -25.28 -13.71 -16.21
CA ARG A 360 -23.90 -14.17 -15.98
C ARG A 360 -23.65 -15.40 -16.82
N VAL A 361 -22.49 -15.45 -17.48
CA VAL A 361 -22.11 -16.55 -18.36
C VAL A 361 -20.95 -17.32 -17.74
N PHE A 362 -21.14 -18.63 -17.63
CA PHE A 362 -20.17 -19.56 -17.05
C PHE A 362 -19.65 -20.51 -18.13
N THR A 363 -18.42 -20.98 -17.99
CA THR A 363 -17.74 -21.87 -18.95
C THR A 363 -16.92 -22.94 -18.23
N ARG A 364 -16.69 -24.10 -18.91
CA ARG A 364 -15.76 -25.13 -18.48
C ARG A 364 -14.30 -24.84 -18.89
N VAL A 365 -14.07 -23.91 -19.79
CA VAL A 365 -12.69 -23.55 -20.15
C VAL A 365 -11.91 -23.15 -18.90
N ALA A 366 -10.85 -23.89 -18.61
CA ALA A 366 -10.00 -23.63 -17.47
C ALA A 366 -9.39 -22.23 -17.58
N LYS A 367 -9.40 -21.48 -16.48
CA LYS A 367 -8.61 -20.27 -16.41
C LYS A 367 -7.13 -20.68 -16.47
N PRO A 368 -6.30 -20.05 -17.31
CA PRO A 368 -4.87 -20.30 -17.31
C PRO A 368 -4.36 -20.25 -15.86
N ALA A 369 -3.67 -21.30 -15.45
CA ALA A 369 -3.16 -21.37 -14.08
C ALA A 369 -2.24 -20.16 -13.83
N SER A 370 -2.68 -19.26 -12.98
CA SER A 370 -1.75 -18.31 -12.41
C SER A 370 -0.88 -19.06 -11.42
N PRO A 371 0.46 -19.00 -11.54
CA PRO A 371 1.34 -19.74 -10.62
C PRO A 371 1.13 -19.34 -9.16
N ASN A 372 0.48 -18.22 -8.92
CA ASN A 372 0.26 -17.65 -7.60
C ASN A 372 -1.13 -17.90 -7.03
N ILE A 373 -2.00 -18.62 -7.75
CA ILE A 373 -3.41 -18.78 -7.38
C ILE A 373 -3.78 -20.25 -7.41
N VAL A 374 -4.07 -20.82 -6.25
CA VAL A 374 -4.74 -22.12 -6.20
C VAL A 374 -6.19 -21.94 -6.63
N PRO A 375 -6.67 -22.75 -7.57
CA PRO A 375 -8.10 -22.82 -7.82
C PRO A 375 -8.82 -23.25 -6.53
N VAL A 376 -9.50 -22.32 -5.90
CA VAL A 376 -10.52 -22.64 -4.91
C VAL A 376 -11.82 -22.71 -5.69
N PRO A 377 -12.71 -23.69 -5.43
CA PRO A 377 -14.03 -23.68 -6.02
C PRO A 377 -14.62 -22.28 -5.84
N SER A 378 -14.86 -21.60 -6.95
CA SER A 378 -15.42 -20.26 -6.90
C SER A 378 -16.85 -20.41 -6.40
N PRO A 379 -17.26 -19.68 -5.34
CA PRO A 379 -18.68 -19.58 -5.01
C PRO A 379 -19.47 -18.88 -6.11
N ASP A 380 -18.80 -18.27 -7.08
CA ASP A 380 -19.37 -17.70 -8.29
C ASP A 380 -19.46 -18.72 -9.43
N GLY A 381 -19.12 -19.98 -9.17
CA GLY A 381 -19.39 -21.08 -10.09
C GLY A 381 -20.89 -21.41 -10.15
N ASP A 382 -21.34 -21.94 -11.27
CA ASP A 382 -22.66 -22.54 -11.34
C ASP A 382 -22.72 -23.89 -10.59
N GLN A 383 -23.91 -24.50 -10.52
CA GLN A 383 -24.13 -25.79 -9.84
C GLN A 383 -23.27 -26.93 -10.40
N GLU A 384 -22.79 -26.79 -11.65
CA GLU A 384 -22.00 -27.79 -12.36
C GLU A 384 -20.48 -27.51 -12.29
N GLY A 385 -20.07 -26.48 -11.54
CA GLY A 385 -18.66 -26.13 -11.34
C GLY A 385 -18.01 -25.38 -12.50
N ARG A 386 -18.82 -24.81 -13.42
CA ARG A 386 -18.32 -23.86 -14.42
C ARG A 386 -17.93 -22.56 -13.76
N ARG A 387 -16.93 -21.88 -14.28
CA ARG A 387 -16.49 -20.57 -13.77
C ARG A 387 -17.17 -19.42 -14.50
N LEU A 388 -17.39 -18.31 -13.82
CA LEU A 388 -17.84 -17.07 -14.44
C LEU A 388 -16.78 -16.59 -15.45
N VAL A 389 -17.20 -16.33 -16.70
CA VAL A 389 -16.33 -15.83 -17.77
C VAL A 389 -16.74 -14.45 -18.27
N GLY A 390 -17.99 -14.09 -18.10
CA GLY A 390 -18.50 -12.79 -18.54
C GLY A 390 -19.98 -12.59 -18.22
N VAL A 391 -20.50 -11.51 -18.73
CA VAL A 391 -21.92 -11.13 -18.61
C VAL A 391 -22.49 -10.83 -19.99
N LYS A 392 -23.75 -11.15 -20.20
CA LYS A 392 -24.47 -10.82 -21.43
C LYS A 392 -24.98 -9.38 -21.35
N VAL A 393 -24.60 -8.57 -22.33
CA VAL A 393 -25.03 -7.18 -22.48
C VAL A 393 -25.40 -6.97 -23.94
N ASP A 394 -26.64 -6.56 -24.21
CA ASP A 394 -27.13 -6.30 -25.56
C ASP A 394 -26.94 -7.49 -26.54
N GLY A 395 -27.06 -8.71 -26.02
CA GLY A 395 -26.90 -9.95 -26.79
C GLY A 395 -25.47 -10.44 -26.96
N GLU A 396 -24.46 -9.67 -26.58
CA GLU A 396 -23.04 -10.05 -26.61
C GLU A 396 -22.53 -10.47 -25.23
N ILE A 397 -21.61 -11.45 -25.21
CA ILE A 397 -20.92 -11.86 -23.98
C ILE A 397 -19.67 -11.02 -23.81
N ARG A 398 -19.67 -10.17 -22.80
CA ARG A 398 -18.56 -9.29 -22.46
C ARG A 398 -17.88 -9.75 -21.18
N ARG A 399 -16.60 -9.41 -21.02
CA ARG A 399 -15.79 -9.79 -19.83
C ARG A 399 -16.45 -9.43 -18.51
N GLY A 400 -17.06 -8.24 -18.43
CA GLY A 400 -17.60 -7.71 -17.19
C GLY A 400 -16.54 -7.36 -16.16
N PHE A 401 -16.99 -6.88 -15.01
CA PHE A 401 -16.14 -6.50 -13.90
C PHE A 401 -15.79 -7.71 -13.01
N PRO A 402 -14.64 -7.72 -12.33
CA PRO A 402 -14.22 -8.79 -11.42
C PRO A 402 -14.99 -8.75 -10.08
N THR A 403 -16.29 -8.81 -10.17
CA THR A 403 -17.25 -8.82 -9.05
C THR A 403 -18.12 -10.07 -9.13
N PRO A 404 -18.78 -10.50 -8.04
CA PRO A 404 -19.69 -11.64 -8.08
C PRO A 404 -20.80 -11.55 -9.14
N SER A 405 -21.29 -10.33 -9.43
CA SER A 405 -22.30 -10.10 -10.48
C SER A 405 -21.71 -9.94 -11.88
N GLY A 406 -20.40 -9.77 -12.01
CA GLY A 406 -19.75 -9.35 -13.26
C GLY A 406 -20.04 -7.90 -13.65
N ARG A 407 -20.71 -7.13 -12.80
CA ARG A 407 -21.12 -5.73 -13.01
C ARG A 407 -20.58 -4.84 -11.92
N LEU A 408 -20.72 -3.51 -12.05
CA LEU A 408 -20.46 -2.59 -10.96
C LEU A 408 -21.49 -2.81 -9.85
N GLU A 409 -21.05 -2.99 -8.62
CA GLU A 409 -21.89 -3.33 -7.48
C GLU A 409 -22.01 -2.17 -6.50
N PHE A 410 -23.23 -1.71 -6.25
CA PHE A 410 -23.55 -0.79 -5.16
C PHE A 410 -23.71 -1.53 -3.83
N PHE A 411 -24.25 -2.73 -3.87
CA PHE A 411 -24.37 -3.64 -2.75
C PHE A 411 -23.20 -4.65 -2.77
N SER A 412 -22.51 -4.80 -1.64
CA SER A 412 -21.44 -5.80 -1.49
C SER A 412 -21.98 -7.05 -0.81
N PRO A 413 -22.23 -8.13 -1.53
CA PRO A 413 -22.63 -9.38 -0.92
C PRO A 413 -21.55 -9.95 0.01
N THR A 414 -20.29 -9.64 -0.25
CA THR A 414 -19.15 -10.00 0.60
C THR A 414 -19.27 -9.40 1.99
N LEU A 415 -19.49 -8.08 2.11
CA LEU A 415 -19.65 -7.45 3.42
C LEU A 415 -20.86 -7.98 4.18
N ALA A 416 -21.98 -8.18 3.48
CA ALA A 416 -23.18 -8.76 4.07
C ALA A 416 -22.91 -10.17 4.61
N SER A 417 -22.30 -11.04 3.82
CA SER A 417 -21.98 -12.42 4.22
C SER A 417 -20.92 -12.50 5.32
N TRP A 418 -20.11 -11.48 5.48
CA TRP A 418 -19.08 -11.41 6.51
C TRP A 418 -19.54 -10.79 7.82
N GLY A 419 -20.86 -10.56 7.97
CA GLY A 419 -21.44 -10.02 9.20
C GLY A 419 -21.34 -8.50 9.32
N TRP A 420 -21.21 -7.78 8.19
CA TRP A 420 -21.22 -6.33 8.09
C TRP A 420 -22.32 -5.83 7.13
N PRO A 421 -23.59 -6.30 7.28
CA PRO A 421 -24.66 -5.96 6.33
C PRO A 421 -24.95 -4.45 6.28
N GLU A 422 -24.77 -3.73 7.38
CA GLU A 422 -25.00 -2.29 7.48
C GLU A 422 -24.03 -1.48 6.62
N TYR A 423 -22.89 -2.08 6.22
CA TYR A 423 -21.88 -1.49 5.35
C TYR A 423 -21.86 -2.08 3.94
N ALA A 424 -22.82 -2.97 3.63
CA ALA A 424 -22.90 -3.60 2.32
C ALA A 424 -23.10 -2.57 1.19
N VAL A 425 -23.75 -1.45 1.47
CA VAL A 425 -23.81 -0.28 0.60
C VAL A 425 -22.91 0.83 1.14
N PRO A 426 -22.40 1.75 0.30
CA PRO A 426 -21.66 2.91 0.79
C PRO A 426 -22.49 3.68 1.82
N THR A 427 -21.94 3.93 2.98
CA THR A 427 -22.62 4.62 4.09
C THR A 427 -21.66 5.48 4.87
N TYR A 428 -22.17 6.37 5.70
CA TYR A 428 -21.37 7.20 6.59
C TYR A 428 -20.93 6.39 7.81
N ILE A 429 -19.64 6.47 8.13
CA ILE A 429 -19.07 5.97 9.38
C ILE A 429 -18.45 7.15 10.11
N LYS A 430 -18.92 7.41 11.34
CA LYS A 430 -18.37 8.48 12.17
C LYS A 430 -16.92 8.15 12.52
N SER A 431 -16.00 9.06 12.19
CA SER A 431 -14.57 8.91 12.43
C SER A 431 -14.23 8.76 13.91
N HIS A 432 -13.17 7.99 14.22
CA HIS A 432 -12.65 7.90 15.60
C HIS A 432 -12.13 9.26 16.13
N VAL A 433 -11.73 10.17 15.26
CA VAL A 433 -11.33 11.55 15.60
C VAL A 433 -12.41 12.57 15.29
N HIS A 434 -13.69 12.15 15.13
CA HIS A 434 -14.78 13.09 15.02
C HIS A 434 -14.87 13.97 16.28
N PRO A 435 -15.20 15.26 16.20
CA PRO A 435 -15.28 16.15 17.37
C PRO A 435 -16.08 15.59 18.55
N ASP A 436 -17.18 14.86 18.28
CA ASP A 436 -18.00 14.22 19.33
C ASP A 436 -17.27 13.09 20.10
N ASN A 437 -16.19 12.57 19.55
CA ASN A 437 -15.39 11.50 20.14
C ASN A 437 -14.16 12.04 20.90
N LEU A 438 -13.91 13.36 20.82
CA LEU A 438 -12.76 13.98 21.48
C LEU A 438 -13.10 14.43 22.90
N GLU A 439 -12.14 14.33 23.78
CA GLU A 439 -12.20 15.00 25.08
C GLU A 439 -12.03 16.52 24.90
N SER A 440 -12.48 17.29 25.88
CA SER A 440 -12.57 18.75 25.75
C SER A 440 -11.22 19.47 25.57
N ASP A 441 -10.11 18.81 25.94
CA ASP A 441 -8.74 19.33 25.82
C ASP A 441 -7.97 18.68 24.63
N GLN A 442 -8.65 17.82 23.86
CA GLN A 442 -8.08 17.20 22.67
C GLN A 442 -8.37 17.98 21.39
N THR A 443 -7.50 17.80 20.43
CA THR A 443 -7.63 18.26 19.04
C THR A 443 -7.19 17.16 18.08
N ILE A 444 -7.50 17.32 16.81
CA ILE A 444 -7.13 16.36 15.76
C ILE A 444 -5.76 16.72 15.22
N LEU A 445 -4.83 15.77 15.27
CA LEU A 445 -3.57 15.84 14.56
C LEU A 445 -3.71 15.22 13.16
N ILE A 446 -3.57 16.07 12.14
CA ILE A 446 -3.46 15.62 10.74
C ILE A 446 -1.99 15.32 10.46
N SER A 447 -1.66 14.05 10.38
CA SER A 447 -0.29 13.55 10.21
C SER A 447 0.05 13.14 8.77
N THR A 448 -0.94 13.11 7.88
CA THR A 448 -0.79 12.55 6.53
C THR A 448 -0.48 13.57 5.44
N PHE A 449 -0.35 14.85 5.77
CA PHE A 449 0.01 15.83 4.77
C PHE A 449 1.51 15.80 4.42
N ARG A 450 1.84 16.24 3.23
CA ARG A 450 3.20 16.24 2.69
C ARG A 450 3.73 17.65 2.50
N LEU A 451 5.00 17.82 2.85
CA LEU A 451 5.74 18.96 2.34
C LEU A 451 5.97 18.75 0.83
N ALA A 452 5.75 19.80 0.04
CA ALA A 452 5.76 19.70 -1.43
C ALA A 452 7.09 19.16 -2.01
N MET A 453 8.21 19.42 -1.32
CA MET A 453 9.56 19.01 -1.72
C MET A 453 10.02 17.69 -1.12
N GLN A 454 9.22 17.04 -0.27
CA GLN A 454 9.64 15.83 0.44
C GLN A 454 8.79 14.61 0.06
N ILE A 455 9.40 13.44 0.08
CA ILE A 455 8.71 12.15 -0.17
C ILE A 455 9.18 11.07 0.80
N HIS A 456 8.36 10.79 1.81
CA HIS A 456 8.60 9.74 2.81
C HIS A 456 10.07 9.73 3.32
N THR A 457 10.65 8.56 3.51
CA THR A 457 12.05 8.41 3.96
C THR A 457 13.10 8.67 2.88
N ARG A 458 12.70 8.81 1.62
CA ARG A 458 13.64 8.83 0.49
C ARG A 458 14.33 10.17 0.32
N SER A 459 13.61 11.26 0.52
CA SER A 459 14.09 12.61 0.19
C SER A 459 14.79 13.30 1.35
N SER A 460 14.55 12.88 2.58
CA SER A 460 15.18 13.54 3.76
C SER A 460 16.70 13.36 3.84
N ASN A 461 17.29 12.51 3.00
CA ASN A 461 18.74 12.43 2.78
C ASN A 461 19.21 13.29 1.59
N ALA A 462 18.30 13.90 0.84
CA ALA A 462 18.66 14.73 -0.31
C ALA A 462 18.90 16.17 0.12
N LYS A 463 20.17 16.59 0.09
CA LYS A 463 20.61 17.91 0.51
C LYS A 463 19.82 19.04 -0.15
N TRP A 464 19.72 19.03 -1.48
CA TRP A 464 19.03 20.07 -2.24
C TRP A 464 17.55 20.27 -1.84
N LEU A 465 16.86 19.19 -1.48
CA LEU A 465 15.48 19.26 -1.01
C LEU A 465 15.41 19.82 0.42
N ASN A 466 16.40 19.50 1.25
CA ASN A 466 16.48 20.03 2.60
C ASN A 466 16.87 21.50 2.66
N GLU A 467 17.54 22.04 1.65
CA GLU A 467 17.76 23.49 1.51
C GLU A 467 16.43 24.25 1.39
N ILE A 468 15.41 23.65 0.79
CA ILE A 468 14.08 24.25 0.65
C ILE A 468 13.30 24.12 1.96
N ALA A 469 13.27 22.90 2.53
CA ALA A 469 12.65 22.66 3.84
C ALA A 469 13.28 21.45 4.52
N HIS A 470 13.80 21.63 5.72
CA HIS A 470 14.44 20.61 6.55
C HIS A 470 13.73 20.36 7.88
N THR A 471 12.58 21.01 8.12
CA THR A 471 11.81 20.86 9.36
C THR A 471 10.34 20.56 9.11
N ASN A 472 9.66 20.01 10.08
CA ASN A 472 8.24 19.75 10.08
C ASN A 472 7.55 20.32 11.33
N PRO A 473 7.45 21.64 11.45
CA PRO A 473 6.82 22.26 12.61
C PRO A 473 5.34 21.86 12.73
N LEU A 474 4.81 21.93 13.95
CA LEU A 474 3.38 21.78 14.18
C LEU A 474 2.65 23.05 13.73
N TRP A 475 1.76 22.90 12.77
CA TRP A 475 0.89 23.99 12.29
C TRP A 475 -0.21 24.24 13.29
N LEU A 476 -0.33 25.50 13.72
CA LEU A 476 -1.33 25.97 14.69
C LEU A 476 -2.07 27.18 14.14
N HIS A 477 -3.39 27.17 14.22
CA HIS A 477 -4.16 28.37 13.94
C HIS A 477 -3.88 29.47 15.00
N PRO A 478 -3.91 30.77 14.65
CA PRO A 478 -3.62 31.86 15.61
C PRO A 478 -4.49 31.83 16.86
N SER A 479 -5.75 31.47 16.75
CA SER A 479 -6.65 31.33 17.90
C SER A 479 -6.24 30.19 18.85
N PHE A 480 -5.71 29.09 18.30
CA PHE A 480 -5.21 27.96 19.08
C PHE A 480 -3.90 28.34 19.77
N ALA A 481 -2.96 28.95 19.04
CA ALA A 481 -1.68 29.42 19.57
C ALA A 481 -1.86 30.46 20.70
N LYS A 482 -2.86 31.35 20.56
CA LYS A 482 -3.20 32.32 21.61
C LYS A 482 -3.67 31.65 22.91
N ARG A 483 -4.47 30.58 22.82
CA ARG A 483 -4.91 29.83 24.03
C ARG A 483 -3.74 29.15 24.74
N LEU A 484 -2.75 28.70 23.99
CA LEU A 484 -1.54 28.06 24.53
C LEU A 484 -0.44 29.07 24.95
N GLU A 485 -0.62 30.36 24.66
CA GLU A 485 0.39 31.40 24.87
C GLU A 485 1.73 31.09 24.18
N VAL A 486 1.67 30.60 22.91
CA VAL A 486 2.83 30.25 22.09
C VAL A 486 2.85 31.06 20.80
N ARG A 487 4.06 31.25 20.26
CA ARG A 487 4.36 31.94 19.00
C ARG A 487 5.09 30.97 18.07
N THR A 488 5.20 31.36 16.80
CA THR A 488 6.05 30.64 15.85
C THR A 488 7.49 30.54 16.37
N GLY A 489 8.02 29.31 16.39
CA GLY A 489 9.35 28.99 16.90
C GLY A 489 9.38 28.51 18.35
N ASP A 490 8.31 28.71 19.13
CA ASP A 490 8.23 28.17 20.50
C ASP A 490 8.09 26.64 20.44
N LEU A 491 8.57 25.96 21.49
CA LEU A 491 8.40 24.53 21.65
C LEU A 491 7.01 24.21 22.20
N VAL A 492 6.41 23.19 21.60
CA VAL A 492 5.17 22.58 22.05
C VAL A 492 5.34 21.08 22.23
N ARG A 493 4.67 20.54 23.24
CA ARG A 493 4.54 19.11 23.48
C ARG A 493 3.24 18.62 22.90
N VAL A 494 3.31 17.60 22.05
CA VAL A 494 2.15 16.94 21.45
C VAL A 494 2.02 15.57 22.10
N GLU A 495 1.00 15.39 22.90
CA GLU A 495 0.74 14.15 23.63
C GLU A 495 -0.27 13.30 22.85
N THR A 496 0.13 12.08 22.56
CA THR A 496 -0.71 11.04 21.98
C THR A 496 -1.22 10.08 23.06
N GLU A 497 -1.94 9.06 22.68
CA GLU A 497 -2.42 8.07 23.62
C GLU A 497 -1.30 7.24 24.29
N ILE A 498 -0.15 7.07 23.61
CA ILE A 498 0.94 6.21 24.08
C ILE A 498 2.21 6.97 24.47
N GLY A 499 2.26 8.27 24.23
CA GLY A 499 3.46 9.04 24.52
C GLY A 499 3.38 10.49 24.06
N TYR A 500 4.53 11.10 23.77
CA TYR A 500 4.57 12.47 23.28
C TYR A 500 5.81 12.73 22.42
N PHE A 501 5.75 13.81 21.64
CA PHE A 501 6.91 14.41 20.97
C PHE A 501 6.95 15.93 21.18
N VAL A 502 8.14 16.50 21.10
CA VAL A 502 8.39 17.95 21.28
C VAL A 502 8.84 18.56 19.96
N VAL A 503 8.15 19.58 19.50
CA VAL A 503 8.35 20.18 18.18
C VAL A 503 8.16 21.69 18.21
N HIS A 504 8.74 22.43 17.24
CA HIS A 504 8.45 23.85 17.08
C HIS A 504 7.05 24.11 16.56
N ALA A 505 6.42 25.15 17.06
CA ALA A 505 5.15 25.65 16.56
C ALA A 505 5.35 26.53 15.31
N TRP A 506 4.43 26.42 14.36
CA TRP A 506 4.27 27.37 13.26
C TRP A 506 2.83 27.91 13.26
N VAL A 507 2.68 29.16 13.64
CA VAL A 507 1.37 29.81 13.73
C VAL A 507 0.99 30.36 12.37
N THR A 508 -0.13 29.89 11.82
CA THR A 508 -0.60 30.22 10.47
C THR A 508 -2.13 30.15 10.37
N GLU A 509 -2.71 31.05 9.59
CA GLU A 509 -4.13 30.98 9.21
C GLU A 509 -4.43 29.93 8.13
N GLY A 510 -3.39 29.25 7.60
CA GLY A 510 -3.53 28.19 6.60
C GLY A 510 -4.05 26.86 7.15
N ILE A 511 -4.54 26.81 8.39
CA ILE A 511 -5.13 25.63 9.02
C ILE A 511 -6.41 26.01 9.78
N ARG A 512 -7.34 25.08 9.89
CA ARG A 512 -8.58 25.30 10.69
C ARG A 512 -8.25 25.46 12.20
N PRO A 513 -9.09 26.22 12.94
CA PRO A 513 -8.89 26.46 14.38
C PRO A 513 -8.96 25.21 15.27
N ASP A 514 -9.61 24.17 14.82
CA ASP A 514 -9.95 22.94 15.55
C ASP A 514 -9.04 21.73 15.23
N VAL A 515 -8.02 21.93 14.38
CA VAL A 515 -7.06 20.89 14.03
C VAL A 515 -5.64 21.41 14.11
N VAL A 516 -4.68 20.50 14.26
CA VAL A 516 -3.25 20.76 14.12
C VAL A 516 -2.66 19.82 13.08
N ALA A 517 -1.52 20.16 12.49
CA ALA A 517 -0.89 19.34 11.47
C ALA A 517 0.62 19.30 11.62
N CYS A 518 1.20 18.11 11.39
CA CYS A 518 2.64 17.91 11.35
C CYS A 518 2.98 16.95 10.21
N SER A 519 3.93 17.33 9.34
CA SER A 519 4.32 16.49 8.21
C SER A 519 5.10 15.26 8.67
N HIS A 520 4.82 14.11 8.04
CA HIS A 520 5.48 12.82 8.37
C HIS A 520 6.81 12.58 7.63
N HIS A 521 7.35 13.54 6.89
CA HIS A 521 8.51 13.31 6.02
C HIS A 521 9.86 13.56 6.70
N MET A 522 9.87 14.23 7.82
CA MET A 522 11.08 14.68 8.49
C MET A 522 11.33 13.92 9.80
N GLY A 523 12.45 14.21 10.47
CA GLY A 523 12.79 13.61 11.74
C GLY A 523 13.66 12.36 11.63
N ARG A 524 14.42 12.22 10.54
CA ARG A 524 15.40 11.12 10.39
C ARG A 524 16.48 11.21 11.49
N TRP A 525 16.90 10.06 11.99
CA TRP A 525 17.84 9.96 13.10
C TRP A 525 18.78 8.76 12.97
N LYS A 526 19.88 8.82 13.71
CA LYS A 526 20.79 7.70 13.93
C LYS A 526 21.15 7.62 15.42
N THR A 527 21.47 6.41 15.88
CA THR A 527 21.93 6.25 17.26
C THR A 527 23.37 6.75 17.43
N HIS A 528 23.70 7.21 18.63
CA HIS A 528 25.00 7.74 18.95
C HIS A 528 26.17 6.77 18.66
N GLU A 529 25.99 5.50 18.90
CA GLU A 529 27.04 4.48 18.85
C GLU A 529 27.44 4.04 17.44
N GLN A 530 26.69 4.40 16.41
CA GLN A 530 26.80 3.78 15.08
C GLN A 530 27.58 4.61 14.06
N GLY A 531 28.44 5.48 14.40
CA GLY A 531 29.51 6.08 13.58
C GLY A 531 29.26 6.47 12.10
N ALA A 532 28.08 6.21 11.55
CA ALA A 532 27.73 6.49 10.16
C ALA A 532 27.58 7.99 9.94
N ARG A 533 28.37 8.53 9.05
CA ARG A 533 28.40 9.95 8.70
C ARG A 533 27.29 10.25 7.69
N GLN A 534 26.10 10.51 8.19
CA GLN A 534 24.95 10.91 7.36
C GLN A 534 24.30 12.15 7.96
N MET A 535 23.58 12.90 7.12
CA MET A 535 22.78 14.02 7.58
C MET A 535 21.53 13.52 8.30
N MET A 536 21.71 13.13 9.55
CA MET A 536 20.63 12.76 10.45
C MET A 536 20.94 13.31 11.83
N ALA A 537 19.92 13.63 12.60
CA ALA A 537 20.11 13.96 13.99
C ALA A 537 20.69 12.76 14.72
N THR A 538 21.74 12.97 15.48
CA THR A 538 22.24 11.98 16.42
C THR A 538 21.31 11.94 17.61
N VAL A 539 20.88 10.73 17.99
CA VAL A 539 19.96 10.54 19.11
C VAL A 539 20.51 9.51 20.08
N LYS A 540 20.16 9.69 21.33
CA LYS A 540 20.32 8.69 22.38
C LYS A 540 18.96 8.02 22.59
N LEU A 541 18.93 6.70 22.55
CA LEU A 541 17.77 5.91 22.95
C LEU A 541 17.93 5.54 24.42
N ASP A 542 16.90 5.80 25.22
CA ASP A 542 16.79 5.34 26.61
C ASP A 542 15.62 4.35 26.71
N HIS A 543 15.82 3.27 27.47
CA HIS A 543 14.86 2.20 27.52
C HIS A 543 14.81 1.59 28.92
N ARG A 544 13.62 1.57 29.53
CA ARG A 544 13.35 0.98 30.86
C ARG A 544 12.08 0.18 30.85
N GLY A 545 12.17 -1.14 30.69
CA GLY A 545 10.99 -1.98 30.50
C GLY A 545 10.26 -1.62 29.22
N ALA A 546 8.99 -1.18 29.33
CA ALA A 546 8.19 -0.72 28.19
C ALA A 546 8.36 0.77 27.87
N GLU A 547 9.06 1.53 28.72
CA GLU A 547 9.24 2.96 28.53
C GLU A 547 10.44 3.24 27.63
N TRP A 548 10.19 3.88 26.51
CA TRP A 548 11.18 4.29 25.54
C TRP A 548 11.30 5.80 25.45
N GLY A 549 12.53 6.30 25.45
CA GLY A 549 12.86 7.69 25.21
C GLY A 549 13.82 7.85 24.05
N LEU A 550 13.62 8.86 23.23
CA LEU A 550 14.55 9.31 22.22
C LEU A 550 14.89 10.77 22.53
N GLN A 551 16.15 11.03 22.81
CA GLN A 551 16.67 12.36 23.05
C GLN A 551 17.64 12.75 21.95
N ARG A 552 17.48 13.94 21.41
CA ARG A 552 18.39 14.48 20.40
C ARG A 552 19.64 14.97 21.06
N GLU A 553 20.81 14.51 20.61
CA GLU A 553 22.09 15.03 21.01
C GLU A 553 22.45 16.30 20.22
N LYS A 554 23.36 17.10 20.81
CA LYS A 554 23.81 18.36 20.24
C LYS A 554 24.63 18.11 18.97
N GLY A 555 24.16 18.63 17.86
CA GLY A 555 24.87 18.62 16.59
C GLY A 555 24.28 17.65 15.58
N VAL A 556 23.94 18.17 14.43
CA VAL A 556 23.71 17.43 13.20
C VAL A 556 25.09 17.21 12.57
N SER A 557 25.42 15.98 12.18
CA SER A 557 26.63 15.76 11.40
C SER A 557 26.49 16.46 10.04
N ALA A 558 27.54 17.19 9.68
CA ALA A 558 27.64 17.71 8.32
C ALA A 558 27.57 16.60 7.29
N TYR A 559 27.06 16.92 6.11
CA TYR A 559 27.20 16.02 4.97
C TYR A 559 28.66 15.71 4.69
N GLU A 560 28.99 14.45 4.56
CA GLU A 560 30.22 14.07 3.87
C GLU A 560 29.97 13.98 2.39
N SER A 561 30.59 14.83 1.65
CA SER A 561 30.56 14.84 0.18
C SER A 561 31.92 15.25 -0.33
N SER A 562 32.31 14.72 -1.48
CA SER A 562 33.46 15.21 -2.23
C SER A 562 33.22 16.59 -2.87
N ASP A 563 31.97 17.03 -2.94
CA ASP A 563 31.60 18.35 -3.44
C ASP A 563 31.78 19.42 -2.35
N ALA A 564 32.62 20.41 -2.60
CA ALA A 564 32.97 21.46 -1.67
C ALA A 564 31.77 22.32 -1.22
N ASP A 565 30.79 22.53 -2.11
CA ASP A 565 29.60 23.31 -1.78
C ASP A 565 28.66 22.52 -0.88
N THR A 566 28.59 21.21 -1.08
CA THR A 566 27.82 20.32 -0.21
C THR A 566 28.39 20.24 1.21
N LEU A 567 29.71 20.25 1.39
CA LEU A 567 30.36 20.23 2.69
C LEU A 567 30.05 21.46 3.55
N ARG A 568 29.73 22.60 2.93
CA ARG A 568 29.43 23.85 3.65
C ARG A 568 28.01 23.89 4.20
N ILE A 569 27.10 23.05 3.73
CA ILE A 569 25.70 23.11 4.12
C ILE A 569 25.43 22.09 5.21
N TRP A 570 24.94 22.61 6.32
CA TRP A 570 24.52 21.81 7.46
C TRP A 570 23.27 22.44 8.10
N TRP A 571 22.49 21.63 8.80
CA TRP A 571 21.32 22.08 9.54
C TRP A 571 21.39 21.60 10.98
N SER A 572 20.97 22.46 11.88
CA SER A 572 20.84 22.13 13.31
C SER A 572 19.53 21.39 13.61
N ASP A 573 18.60 21.41 12.65
CA ASP A 573 17.28 20.84 12.77
C ASP A 573 16.96 20.01 11.51
N VAL A 574 16.47 18.80 11.71
CA VAL A 574 16.07 17.86 10.63
C VAL A 574 14.65 17.36 10.83
N GLY A 575 13.83 18.08 11.57
CA GLY A 575 12.46 17.72 11.89
C GLY A 575 12.33 16.75 13.06
N VAL A 576 11.12 16.36 13.36
CA VAL A 576 10.75 15.43 14.46
C VAL A 576 10.00 14.25 13.92
N HIS A 577 10.31 13.07 14.42
CA HIS A 577 9.69 11.81 14.01
C HIS A 577 8.43 11.53 14.82
N GLN A 578 7.29 12.05 14.38
CA GLN A 578 6.02 11.92 15.09
C GLN A 578 5.45 10.48 15.10
N ASN A 579 5.69 9.68 14.05
CA ASN A 579 5.07 8.34 13.94
C ASN A 579 5.48 7.39 15.06
N LEU A 580 6.66 7.58 15.68
CA LEU A 580 7.09 6.81 16.85
C LEU A 580 6.08 6.86 17.99
N THR A 581 5.35 7.97 18.12
CA THR A 581 4.39 8.21 19.21
C THR A 581 2.96 7.81 18.87
N PHE A 582 2.70 7.30 17.66
CA PHE A 582 1.35 6.89 17.27
C PHE A 582 1.11 5.45 17.67
N PRO A 583 -0.01 5.17 18.35
CA PRO A 583 -0.45 3.80 18.58
C PRO A 583 -0.91 3.14 17.28
N VAL A 584 -1.02 1.83 17.29
CA VAL A 584 -1.55 1.05 16.16
C VAL A 584 -3.07 1.06 16.21
N HIS A 585 -3.68 1.69 15.21
CA HIS A 585 -5.13 1.86 15.06
C HIS A 585 -5.64 1.19 13.77
N PRO A 586 -5.81 -0.14 13.71
CA PRO A 586 -6.33 -0.80 12.51
C PRO A 586 -7.83 -0.57 12.37
N ASP A 587 -8.26 -0.08 11.22
CA ASP A 587 -9.69 0.01 10.91
C ASP A 587 -10.34 -1.38 11.00
N PRO A 588 -11.48 -1.53 11.71
CA PRO A 588 -12.04 -2.84 12.04
C PRO A 588 -12.45 -3.70 10.85
N ILE A 589 -12.65 -3.10 9.69
CA ILE A 589 -13.10 -3.79 8.48
C ILE A 589 -11.98 -3.88 7.44
N SER A 590 -11.40 -2.74 7.08
CA SER A 590 -10.36 -2.69 6.05
C SER A 590 -8.98 -3.10 6.54
N GLY A 591 -8.74 -3.03 7.86
CA GLY A 591 -7.43 -3.24 8.45
C GLY A 591 -6.42 -2.12 8.18
N MET A 592 -6.81 -1.07 7.49
CA MET A 592 -5.90 0.06 7.23
C MET A 592 -5.62 0.83 8.52
N HIS A 593 -4.39 1.31 8.70
CA HIS A 593 -4.06 2.14 9.85
C HIS A 593 -4.76 3.51 9.77
N CYS A 594 -5.39 3.91 10.86
CA CYS A 594 -6.04 5.21 11.00
C CYS A 594 -5.02 6.24 11.49
N TRP A 595 -4.45 7.01 10.55
CA TRP A 595 -3.30 7.87 10.81
C TRP A 595 -3.59 9.14 11.59
N HIS A 596 -4.79 9.71 11.48
CA HIS A 596 -5.14 10.91 12.26
C HIS A 596 -5.27 10.53 13.74
N GLN A 597 -4.79 11.40 14.61
CA GLN A 597 -4.73 11.12 16.04
C GLN A 597 -5.50 12.18 16.83
N ALA A 598 -6.16 11.75 17.90
CA ALA A 598 -6.62 12.64 18.96
C ALA A 598 -5.43 12.96 19.86
N VAL A 599 -5.04 14.23 19.96
CA VAL A 599 -3.86 14.66 20.70
C VAL A 599 -4.17 15.79 21.64
N ARG A 600 -3.35 15.94 22.70
CA ARG A 600 -3.28 17.15 23.52
C ARG A 600 -2.04 17.93 23.15
N VAL A 601 -2.21 19.20 22.89
CA VAL A 601 -1.09 20.10 22.59
C VAL A 601 -0.93 21.06 23.76
N LYS A 602 0.28 21.11 24.30
CA LYS A 602 0.66 21.96 25.45
C LYS A 602 1.90 22.75 25.12
N LYS A 603 2.11 23.88 25.80
CA LYS A 603 3.40 24.52 25.82
C LYS A 603 4.42 23.53 26.39
N ALA A 604 5.62 23.47 25.78
CA ALA A 604 6.68 22.60 26.27
C ALA A 604 7.07 22.94 27.72
N LEU A 605 7.42 21.91 28.47
CA LEU A 605 7.92 22.05 29.83
C LEU A 605 9.36 22.60 29.81
N PRO A 606 9.87 23.18 30.91
CA PRO A 606 11.25 23.70 30.96
C PRO A 606 12.34 22.68 30.64
N GLU A 607 12.09 21.42 30.96
CA GLU A 607 13.00 20.30 30.71
C GLU A 607 12.95 19.76 29.29
N ASP A 608 11.84 20.03 28.55
CA ASP A 608 11.64 19.54 27.20
C ASP A 608 12.65 20.15 26.22
N LYS A 609 13.18 19.31 25.34
CA LYS A 609 14.06 19.71 24.26
C LYS A 609 13.43 19.39 22.91
N TYR A 610 13.76 20.20 21.93
CA TYR A 610 13.36 19.93 20.57
C TYR A 610 13.77 18.54 20.11
N GLY A 611 12.78 17.77 19.62
CA GLY A 611 12.99 16.40 19.12
C GLY A 611 12.91 15.33 20.19
N ASP A 612 12.66 15.66 21.46
CA ASP A 612 12.38 14.64 22.48
C ASP A 612 11.15 13.85 22.14
N ILE A 613 11.23 12.54 22.31
CA ILE A 613 10.15 11.59 22.11
C ILE A 613 10.11 10.65 23.32
N HIS A 614 8.91 10.34 23.78
CA HIS A 614 8.67 9.34 24.82
C HIS A 614 7.48 8.46 24.43
N VAL A 615 7.58 7.15 24.62
CA VAL A 615 6.55 6.16 24.28
C VAL A 615 6.53 5.01 25.30
N ASP A 616 5.34 4.59 25.69
CA ASP A 616 5.07 3.38 26.44
C ASP A 616 4.55 2.28 25.47
N THR A 617 5.39 1.29 25.17
CA THR A 617 5.05 0.17 24.29
C THR A 617 4.08 -0.81 24.91
N ALA A 618 3.98 -0.91 26.25
CA ALA A 618 2.95 -1.72 26.91
C ALA A 618 1.57 -1.10 26.69
N LYS A 619 1.46 0.21 26.85
CA LYS A 619 0.26 0.96 26.55
C LYS A 619 -0.12 0.90 25.06
N SER A 620 0.87 0.96 24.18
CA SER A 620 0.63 0.75 22.73
C SER A 620 -0.02 -0.60 22.46
N ARG A 621 0.44 -1.65 23.14
CA ARG A 621 -0.16 -2.98 23.02
C ARG A 621 -1.60 -3.06 23.55
N GLU A 622 -1.91 -2.34 24.63
CA GLU A 622 -3.27 -2.23 25.17
C GLU A 622 -4.20 -1.53 24.17
N VAL A 623 -3.73 -0.43 23.57
CA VAL A 623 -4.49 0.30 22.56
C VAL A 623 -4.77 -0.59 21.35
N TYR A 624 -3.76 -1.30 20.85
CA TYR A 624 -3.91 -2.24 19.74
C TYR A 624 -4.99 -3.29 20.04
N ARG A 625 -4.97 -3.91 21.24
CA ARG A 625 -5.97 -4.91 21.64
C ARG A 625 -7.38 -4.32 21.70
N ARG A 626 -7.54 -3.12 22.26
CA ARG A 626 -8.82 -2.43 22.28
C ARG A 626 -9.37 -2.15 20.87
N TRP A 627 -8.52 -1.81 19.93
CA TRP A 627 -8.92 -1.65 18.52
C TRP A 627 -9.27 -2.99 17.86
N LEU A 628 -8.55 -4.04 18.21
CA LEU A 628 -8.85 -5.39 17.75
C LEU A 628 -10.24 -5.87 18.23
N ASP A 629 -10.65 -5.49 19.43
CA ASP A 629 -11.98 -5.81 19.99
C ASP A 629 -13.15 -5.21 19.18
N ASN A 630 -12.89 -4.19 18.35
CA ASN A 630 -13.88 -3.65 17.42
C ASN A 630 -14.10 -4.53 16.18
N THR A 631 -13.25 -5.50 15.93
CA THR A 631 -13.43 -6.44 14.80
C THR A 631 -14.51 -7.45 15.13
N ARG A 632 -15.20 -7.95 14.11
CA ARG A 632 -16.16 -9.04 14.29
C ARG A 632 -15.48 -10.37 14.02
N PRO A 633 -15.77 -11.42 14.81
CA PRO A 633 -15.22 -12.75 14.59
C PRO A 633 -15.51 -13.24 13.18
N ALA A 634 -14.60 -14.01 12.62
CA ALA A 634 -14.84 -14.69 11.35
C ALA A 634 -16.04 -15.62 11.52
N ASP A 635 -16.98 -15.51 10.59
CA ASP A 635 -18.20 -16.30 10.59
C ASP A 635 -17.95 -17.71 10.00
N THR A 636 -18.93 -18.58 10.16
CA THR A 636 -18.93 -19.96 9.65
C THR A 636 -18.96 -20.08 8.12
N PHE A 637 -19.08 -18.97 7.40
CA PHE A 637 -19.11 -18.94 5.92
C PHE A 637 -17.80 -19.39 5.26
N SER A 638 -16.70 -19.34 5.95
CA SER A 638 -15.47 -19.95 5.45
C SER A 638 -15.26 -21.30 6.11
N PRO A 639 -14.83 -22.33 5.36
CA PRO A 639 -14.69 -23.71 5.85
C PRO A 639 -13.80 -23.87 7.08
N ASP A 640 -12.93 -22.90 7.35
CA ASP A 640 -11.98 -22.89 8.48
C ASP A 640 -12.20 -21.72 9.44
N GLY A 641 -13.32 -21.00 9.33
CA GLY A 641 -13.64 -19.85 10.17
C GLY A 641 -12.83 -18.60 9.84
N THR A 642 -12.08 -18.58 8.73
CA THR A 642 -11.39 -17.39 8.24
C THR A 642 -12.21 -16.74 7.13
N ARG A 643 -12.23 -15.41 7.10
CA ARG A 643 -12.92 -14.64 6.07
C ARG A 643 -11.95 -14.26 4.97
N ARG A 644 -12.38 -14.36 3.72
CA ARG A 644 -11.64 -13.85 2.58
C ARG A 644 -12.57 -13.48 1.43
N PRO A 645 -12.21 -12.49 0.60
CA PRO A 645 -12.95 -12.19 -0.62
C PRO A 645 -12.96 -13.37 -1.60
N TYR A 646 -14.04 -13.54 -2.32
CA TYR A 646 -14.16 -14.55 -3.36
C TYR A 646 -13.10 -14.45 -4.46
N TRP A 647 -12.62 -13.25 -4.75
CA TRP A 647 -11.55 -13.01 -5.71
C TRP A 647 -10.15 -13.34 -5.18
N MET A 648 -10.00 -13.55 -3.87
CA MET A 648 -8.72 -13.90 -3.26
C MET A 648 -8.58 -15.44 -3.22
N LEU A 649 -8.08 -16.00 -4.30
CA LEU A 649 -7.91 -17.44 -4.48
C LEU A 649 -6.66 -17.96 -3.74
N ARG A 650 -6.58 -17.77 -2.45
CA ARG A 650 -5.49 -18.27 -1.61
C ARG A 650 -6.00 -19.36 -0.67
N PRO A 651 -5.19 -20.37 -0.37
CA PRO A 651 -5.54 -21.40 0.61
C PRO A 651 -5.85 -20.78 1.96
N LEU A 652 -6.80 -21.34 2.66
CA LEU A 652 -7.26 -20.84 3.95
C LEU A 652 -6.30 -21.23 5.09
N LYS A 653 -5.59 -22.34 4.96
CA LYS A 653 -4.64 -22.83 5.96
C LYS A 653 -3.30 -23.15 5.32
N PRO A 654 -2.19 -22.82 5.98
CA PRO A 654 -0.88 -23.27 5.53
C PRO A 654 -0.80 -24.79 5.63
N ALA A 655 -0.42 -25.44 4.54
CA ALA A 655 -0.05 -26.85 4.56
C ALA A 655 1.38 -26.96 5.11
N ARG A 656 1.59 -27.81 6.12
CA ARG A 656 2.90 -28.00 6.74
C ARG A 656 3.98 -28.44 5.76
N GLU A 657 3.56 -29.15 4.71
CA GLU A 657 4.40 -29.64 3.63
C GLU A 657 5.11 -28.51 2.85
N PHE A 658 4.50 -27.33 2.77
CA PHE A 658 5.08 -26.19 2.08
C PHE A 658 6.25 -25.52 2.81
N TYR A 659 6.45 -25.84 4.06
CA TYR A 659 7.62 -25.38 4.81
C TYR A 659 8.83 -26.32 4.68
N LYS A 660 8.66 -27.44 4.00
CA LYS A 660 9.74 -28.36 3.71
C LYS A 660 10.16 -28.17 2.27
N LEU A 661 11.45 -27.94 2.07
CA LEU A 661 12.02 -28.06 0.72
C LEU A 661 11.74 -29.48 0.22
N PRO A 662 11.32 -29.64 -1.06
CA PRO A 662 11.21 -30.96 -1.64
C PRO A 662 12.62 -31.59 -1.65
N LEU A 663 12.90 -32.38 -0.66
CA LEU A 663 14.08 -33.25 -0.71
C LEU A 663 13.88 -34.20 -1.89
N LYS A 664 14.91 -34.37 -2.73
CA LYS A 664 14.91 -35.43 -3.74
C LYS A 664 14.50 -36.72 -3.04
N GLN A 665 13.42 -37.32 -3.48
CA GLN A 665 13.16 -38.72 -3.17
C GLN A 665 14.28 -39.51 -3.89
N ASP A 666 15.13 -40.20 -3.11
CA ASP A 666 16.12 -41.13 -3.63
C ASP A 666 15.48 -42.25 -4.47
#